data_f022149b7da19dc10b7129fd94200320
#
_entry.id   f022149b7da19dc10b7129fd94200320
#
_cell.length_a   1.000
_cell.length_b   1.000
_cell.length_c   1.000
_cell.angle_alpha   90.00
_cell.angle_beta   90.00
_cell.angle_gamma   90.00
#
_symmetry.space_group_name_H-M   'P 1'
#
loop_
_entity.id
_entity.type
_entity.pdbx_description
1 polymer ?
#
loop_
_entity_poly.entity_id
_entity_poly.type
_entity_poly.pdbx_seq_one_letter_code
_entity_poly.pdbx_strand_id
1 'polypeptide(L)'
;MFVRKTLLHRSIAAVLAASSAMAAAQGNAGADSPPAPDGGNAETTALDLVTVTATKRSTPLQKTPVAITAISAQALDKERVITVQDITSLVPGFAATTQGDHGVITLTLRGIGNDSAKTEYADPEVALFVDGIYTPRAEGAASLLLDLESVEVLRGPQGTLWGRNSTVGAVNMQTAKPVIGDNSGTVQFGLGSYARLGGRGAFNLPISDSWAMRVAFAHEQHEGYVDYQNAGALLPSLESQRTAYLASGGDPAAFQAINPNLFVTGGEKYNAQNQTAVRISSLLQPSDKFSWNLSYEYFRDTGTPSMNLMQKPRAGQDFWSSLVDTAPSLDREVSSLRSRMDWELSDYLSLSYIAGISRFEGSADFDQDGGVQVPTSFATGATYQQDRTNYSVYRNHSHELNLTSNGENTIDWILGLYYAAEKNKIRFDIPIFNGTQQGTVAWQGSFIQPKQTVDSKAIFGQATWNVSDAFRLTGGLRYTDDAKENIGGRGWGWQGYGNPDIPQVPIAPGTIPSNANGFGFGIGGINDGQYDHGQLTWLARADYDVAAGFLVYASVSTGYKSGGLQDGGVPYQHEELTNFEIGTKSSFLDGQVVWNNAFYYEDFKDFQLAAPITFVDGSRGLGFSNVKGSTKVWGFESELNARLSDVDRLQFVFSAIPHKKLGTLLYAGSNDYQGLPPCPAESGIGNCLDVSGNELAHAPDAAFTLVYEHDFRFASGARLTPRISTHYETESWLSAFNLGDGDKQSSYTRTDLSARYLNPDGTWYVDLYVDNAEDKKVRTSAGRTAVGSGFEYLSQYLPPRTVGMNFGFWF
;
A
#
# COMPACT_ATOMS: atom_id res chain seq x y z
N MET A 1 -27.88 5.79 -15.69
CA MET A 1 -27.31 4.90 -16.73
C MET A 1 -27.05 5.58 -18.08
N PHE A 2 -27.76 6.59 -18.49
CA PHE A 2 -27.55 7.29 -19.80
C PHE A 2 -26.50 8.40 -19.80
N VAL A 3 -26.11 8.95 -18.65
CA VAL A 3 -25.10 10.05 -18.56
C VAL A 3 -23.66 9.52 -18.56
N ARG A 4 -23.43 8.26 -18.12
CA ARG A 4 -22.08 7.65 -18.05
C ARG A 4 -21.45 7.33 -19.43
N LYS A 5 -22.26 6.99 -20.44
CA LYS A 5 -21.74 6.68 -21.79
C LYS A 5 -21.24 7.91 -22.58
N THR A 6 -21.72 9.09 -22.24
CA THR A 6 -21.39 10.32 -23.01
C THR A 6 -20.04 10.94 -22.62
N LEU A 7 -19.55 10.69 -21.41
CA LEU A 7 -18.25 11.19 -20.97
C LEU A 7 -17.08 10.38 -21.55
N LEU A 8 -17.21 9.05 -21.59
CA LEU A 8 -16.18 8.17 -22.16
C LEU A 8 -15.96 8.42 -23.65
N HIS A 9 -17.04 8.62 -24.41
CA HIS A 9 -16.95 8.95 -25.84
C HIS A 9 -16.34 10.34 -26.10
N ARG A 10 -16.49 11.29 -25.16
CA ARG A 10 -15.88 12.63 -25.28
C ARG A 10 -14.39 12.62 -24.95
N SER A 11 -13.95 11.76 -24.02
CA SER A 11 -12.54 11.62 -23.67
C SER A 11 -11.73 10.92 -24.76
N ILE A 12 -12.29 9.86 -25.37
CA ILE A 12 -11.66 9.15 -26.51
C ILE A 12 -11.64 10.04 -27.76
N ALA A 13 -12.70 10.82 -28.00
CA ALA A 13 -12.73 11.76 -29.11
C ALA A 13 -11.75 12.92 -28.94
N ALA A 14 -11.47 13.35 -27.71
CA ALA A 14 -10.47 14.39 -27.42
C ALA A 14 -9.03 13.89 -27.64
N VAL A 15 -8.75 12.64 -27.32
CA VAL A 15 -7.44 12.00 -27.55
C VAL A 15 -7.23 11.76 -29.05
N LEU A 16 -8.25 11.30 -29.77
CA LEU A 16 -8.18 11.11 -31.23
C LEU A 16 -8.13 12.44 -31.99
N ALA A 17 -8.75 13.51 -31.49
CA ALA A 17 -8.65 14.84 -32.07
C ALA A 17 -7.28 15.50 -31.83
N ALA A 18 -6.63 15.22 -30.70
CA ALA A 18 -5.26 15.68 -30.44
C ALA A 18 -4.24 14.96 -31.35
N SER A 19 -4.41 13.67 -31.61
CA SER A 19 -3.54 12.93 -32.54
C SER A 19 -3.71 13.36 -34.01
N SER A 20 -4.91 13.75 -34.44
CA SER A 20 -5.12 14.27 -35.80
C SER A 20 -4.65 15.71 -35.99
N ALA A 21 -4.62 16.52 -34.93
CA ALA A 21 -4.05 17.88 -34.98
C ALA A 21 -2.51 17.86 -35.03
N MET A 22 -1.85 16.86 -34.42
CA MET A 22 -0.39 16.69 -34.52
C MET A 22 0.08 16.16 -35.87
N ALA A 23 -0.71 15.31 -36.55
CA ALA A 23 -0.39 14.84 -37.89
C ALA A 23 -0.47 15.93 -38.96
N ALA A 24 -1.19 17.02 -38.72
CA ALA A 24 -1.31 18.14 -39.62
C ALA A 24 -0.20 19.22 -39.46
N ALA A 25 0.58 19.16 -38.39
CA ALA A 25 1.68 20.10 -38.12
C ALA A 25 3.03 19.68 -38.71
N GLN A 26 3.15 18.49 -39.30
CA GLN A 26 4.41 17.94 -39.84
C GLN A 26 4.67 18.28 -41.32
N GLY A 27 3.98 19.22 -41.90
CA GLY A 27 4.18 19.69 -43.28
C GLY A 27 4.98 20.98 -43.36
N ASN A 28 6.30 20.92 -43.48
CA ASN A 28 7.34 21.87 -43.89
C ASN A 28 8.30 22.34 -42.80
N ALA A 29 9.36 21.56 -42.63
CA ALA A 29 10.68 22.11 -42.31
C ALA A 29 11.72 21.07 -42.81
N GLY A 30 12.39 21.39 -43.89
CA GLY A 30 13.55 20.67 -44.37
C GLY A 30 14.77 21.08 -43.56
N ALA A 31 15.70 20.15 -43.48
CA ALA A 31 17.08 20.24 -43.07
C ALA A 31 17.42 20.14 -41.57
N ASP A 32 18.26 19.14 -41.30
CA ASP A 32 19.01 18.86 -40.08
C ASP A 32 18.19 18.46 -38.84
N SER A 33 17.75 17.20 -38.86
CA SER A 33 17.41 16.50 -37.63
C SER A 33 18.69 16.24 -36.82
N PRO A 34 18.73 16.63 -35.53
CA PRO A 34 19.70 16.03 -34.61
C PRO A 34 19.45 14.51 -34.57
N PRO A 35 20.50 13.69 -34.37
CA PRO A 35 20.32 12.26 -34.31
C PRO A 35 19.26 11.92 -33.23
N ALA A 36 18.30 11.05 -33.61
CA ALA A 36 17.42 10.41 -32.66
C ALA A 36 18.26 9.88 -31.48
N PRO A 37 17.75 9.92 -30.24
CA PRO A 37 18.46 9.30 -29.16
C PRO A 37 18.70 7.85 -29.55
N ASP A 38 19.95 7.44 -29.49
CA ASP A 38 20.46 6.15 -29.98
C ASP A 38 19.54 5.01 -29.48
N GLY A 39 18.57 4.62 -30.26
CA GLY A 39 17.70 3.47 -30.04
C GLY A 39 18.42 2.14 -30.31
N GLY A 40 19.70 2.17 -30.45
CA GLY A 40 20.54 1.03 -30.66
C GLY A 40 21.94 1.29 -30.14
N ASN A 41 22.30 0.66 -29.02
CA ASN A 41 23.61 0.52 -28.45
C ASN A 41 24.08 1.50 -27.36
N ALA A 42 23.25 1.79 -26.40
CA ALA A 42 23.76 2.05 -25.07
C ALA A 42 22.79 1.49 -24.02
N GLU A 43 22.54 0.18 -24.01
CA GLU A 43 22.41 -0.48 -22.71
C GLU A 43 23.75 -0.19 -22.05
N THR A 44 23.76 0.81 -21.16
CA THR A 44 24.91 1.12 -20.32
C THR A 44 25.40 -0.19 -19.75
N THR A 45 26.62 -0.55 -20.06
CA THR A 45 27.22 -1.84 -19.73
C THR A 45 27.34 -2.07 -18.23
N ALA A 46 27.08 -1.06 -17.41
CA ALA A 46 27.19 -1.07 -15.96
C ALA A 46 25.82 -0.99 -15.28
N LEU A 47 25.51 -1.98 -14.46
CA LEU A 47 24.31 -2.05 -13.60
C LEU A 47 24.36 -1.08 -12.39
N ASP A 48 25.48 -0.42 -12.16
CA ASP A 48 25.77 0.43 -11.00
C ASP A 48 25.44 1.92 -11.20
N LEU A 49 24.88 2.30 -12.34
CA LEU A 49 24.52 3.70 -12.64
C LEU A 49 23.18 4.17 -12.06
N VAL A 50 22.47 3.32 -11.32
CA VAL A 50 21.22 3.71 -10.68
C VAL A 50 21.50 4.74 -9.59
N THR A 51 20.86 5.92 -9.68
CA THR A 51 20.90 6.94 -8.64
C THR A 51 19.66 6.85 -7.74
N VAL A 52 19.83 7.20 -6.46
CA VAL A 52 18.78 7.19 -5.45
C VAL A 52 18.75 8.51 -4.69
N THR A 53 17.60 8.81 -4.09
CA THR A 53 17.38 10.03 -3.30
C THR A 53 17.19 9.74 -1.81
N ALA A 54 17.51 8.52 -1.38
CA ALA A 54 17.34 8.04 0.00
C ALA A 54 17.90 8.96 1.09
N THR A 55 19.03 9.62 0.81
CA THR A 55 19.70 10.55 1.72
C THR A 55 19.31 12.00 1.49
N LYS A 56 18.17 12.26 0.83
CA LYS A 56 17.73 13.60 0.38
C LYS A 56 18.72 14.28 -0.59
N ARG A 57 19.66 13.51 -1.12
CA ARG A 57 20.61 13.88 -2.17
C ARG A 57 20.59 12.82 -3.25
N SER A 58 20.80 13.20 -4.50
CA SER A 58 20.99 12.26 -5.58
C SER A 58 22.38 11.62 -5.46
N THR A 59 22.43 10.34 -5.17
CA THR A 59 23.68 9.58 -5.00
C THR A 59 23.60 8.25 -5.75
N PRO A 60 24.71 7.72 -6.29
CA PRO A 60 24.72 6.39 -6.87
C PRO A 60 24.31 5.33 -5.84
N LEU A 61 23.47 4.39 -6.23
CA LEU A 61 22.99 3.30 -5.36
C LEU A 61 24.14 2.56 -4.67
N GLN A 62 25.22 2.28 -5.39
CA GLN A 62 26.38 1.53 -4.89
C GLN A 62 27.27 2.34 -3.92
N LYS A 63 27.07 3.67 -3.87
CA LYS A 63 27.73 4.56 -2.90
C LYS A 63 26.82 5.01 -1.77
N THR A 64 25.58 4.49 -1.72
CA THR A 64 24.58 4.84 -0.71
C THR A 64 24.56 3.76 0.38
N PRO A 65 25.14 4.00 1.57
CA PRO A 65 25.31 2.99 2.63
C PRO A 65 24.03 2.79 3.46
N VAL A 66 22.97 2.31 2.79
CA VAL A 66 21.65 2.02 3.34
C VAL A 66 21.10 0.79 2.63
N ALA A 67 20.34 -0.04 3.33
CA ALA A 67 19.56 -1.10 2.70
C ALA A 67 18.42 -0.47 1.87
N ILE A 68 18.59 -0.47 0.56
CA ILE A 68 17.65 0.15 -0.39
C ILE A 68 17.58 -0.66 -1.68
N THR A 69 16.36 -0.87 -2.17
CA THR A 69 16.07 -1.35 -3.52
C THR A 69 15.60 -0.18 -4.36
N ALA A 70 16.20 0.01 -5.53
CA ALA A 70 15.77 1.01 -6.49
C ALA A 70 15.34 0.31 -7.79
N ILE A 71 14.08 0.53 -8.17
CA ILE A 71 13.47 -0.06 -9.36
C ILE A 71 13.30 1.05 -10.38
N SER A 72 14.05 0.98 -11.48
CA SER A 72 14.01 2.02 -12.54
C SER A 72 12.72 1.95 -13.38
N ALA A 73 12.42 3.02 -14.12
CA ALA A 73 11.29 3.08 -15.05
C ALA A 73 11.28 1.88 -16.02
N GLN A 74 12.45 1.50 -16.55
CA GLN A 74 12.57 0.36 -17.46
C GLN A 74 12.24 -0.97 -16.76
N ALA A 75 12.69 -1.15 -15.51
CA ALA A 75 12.37 -2.34 -14.73
C ALA A 75 10.86 -2.37 -14.40
N LEU A 76 10.25 -1.25 -13.99
CA LEU A 76 8.82 -1.13 -13.75
C LEU A 76 7.98 -1.52 -14.99
N ASP A 77 8.41 -1.10 -16.19
CA ASP A 77 7.73 -1.46 -17.44
C ASP A 77 7.91 -2.95 -17.78
N LYS A 78 9.12 -3.50 -17.64
CA LYS A 78 9.40 -4.92 -17.89
C LYS A 78 8.64 -5.83 -16.92
N GLU A 79 8.56 -5.44 -15.65
CA GLU A 79 7.82 -6.15 -14.59
C GLU A 79 6.31 -5.94 -14.67
N ARG A 80 5.84 -5.09 -15.56
CA ARG A 80 4.43 -4.71 -15.70
C ARG A 80 3.84 -4.15 -14.41
N VAL A 81 4.65 -3.41 -13.66
CA VAL A 81 4.26 -2.82 -12.38
C VAL A 81 3.21 -1.74 -12.63
N ILE A 82 2.05 -1.91 -11.99
CA ILE A 82 0.89 -1.02 -12.10
C ILE A 82 0.57 -0.39 -10.75
N THR A 83 0.78 -1.14 -9.68
CA THR A 83 0.49 -0.73 -8.30
C THR A 83 1.69 -1.01 -7.38
N VAL A 84 1.66 -0.48 -6.16
CA VAL A 84 2.68 -0.77 -5.14
C VAL A 84 2.69 -2.27 -4.76
N GLN A 85 1.59 -2.97 -4.95
CA GLN A 85 1.49 -4.40 -4.68
C GLN A 85 2.37 -5.24 -5.63
N ASP A 86 2.55 -4.77 -6.87
CA ASP A 86 3.31 -5.51 -7.88
C ASP A 86 4.83 -5.50 -7.63
N ILE A 87 5.34 -4.58 -6.79
CA ILE A 87 6.78 -4.53 -6.47
C ILE A 87 7.17 -5.44 -5.30
N THR A 88 6.24 -6.10 -4.64
CA THR A 88 6.53 -6.91 -3.43
C THR A 88 7.53 -8.01 -3.68
N SER A 89 7.43 -8.71 -4.79
CA SER A 89 8.37 -9.78 -5.16
C SER A 89 9.76 -9.29 -5.59
N LEU A 90 9.92 -7.99 -5.84
CA LEU A 90 11.16 -7.36 -6.29
C LEU A 90 12.01 -6.80 -5.15
N VAL A 91 11.47 -6.79 -3.93
CA VAL A 91 12.10 -6.16 -2.75
C VAL A 91 12.20 -7.20 -1.62
N PRO A 92 13.39 -7.40 -1.04
CA PRO A 92 13.56 -8.34 0.06
C PRO A 92 12.68 -8.00 1.27
N GLY A 93 11.97 -8.98 1.82
CA GLY A 93 11.18 -8.82 3.04
C GLY A 93 10.02 -7.81 2.95
N PHE A 94 9.57 -7.49 1.74
CA PHE A 94 8.47 -6.56 1.50
C PHE A 94 7.20 -7.32 1.13
N ALA A 95 6.10 -7.02 1.81
CA ALA A 95 4.77 -7.52 1.48
C ALA A 95 3.78 -6.35 1.41
N ALA A 96 2.74 -6.53 0.63
CA ALA A 96 1.61 -5.62 0.56
C ALA A 96 0.33 -6.45 0.62
N THR A 97 -0.48 -6.20 1.62
CA THR A 97 -1.74 -6.92 1.82
C THR A 97 -2.91 -5.95 1.74
N THR A 98 -3.99 -6.39 1.12
CA THR A 98 -5.27 -5.72 1.28
C THR A 98 -5.88 -6.23 2.57
N GLN A 99 -6.17 -5.33 3.50
CA GLN A 99 -6.87 -5.70 4.73
C GLN A 99 -8.34 -5.30 4.62
N GLY A 100 -9.21 -6.27 4.90
CA GLY A 100 -10.68 -6.09 4.92
C GLY A 100 -11.13 -5.62 3.55
N ASP A 101 -11.79 -4.75 3.45
CA ASP A 101 -13.02 -4.27 2.95
C ASP A 101 -12.88 -2.95 2.22
N HIS A 102 -11.92 -2.13 2.57
CA HIS A 102 -11.86 -0.76 2.09
C HIS A 102 -10.89 -0.57 0.90
N GLY A 103 -10.31 -1.63 0.35
CA GLY A 103 -9.25 -1.52 -0.67
C GLY A 103 -8.00 -0.81 -0.14
N VAL A 104 -7.79 -0.84 1.17
CA VAL A 104 -6.62 -0.29 1.83
C VAL A 104 -5.47 -1.25 1.68
N ILE A 105 -4.33 -0.75 1.25
CA ILE A 105 -3.10 -1.54 1.16
C ILE A 105 -2.24 -1.29 2.40
N THR A 106 -1.99 -2.34 3.15
CA THR A 106 -1.02 -2.32 4.24
C THR A 106 0.33 -2.79 3.72
N LEU A 107 1.35 -1.97 3.92
CA LEU A 107 2.72 -2.28 3.58
C LEU A 107 3.43 -2.88 4.79
N THR A 108 4.14 -3.97 4.56
CA THR A 108 4.92 -4.68 5.58
C THR A 108 6.37 -4.78 5.12
N LEU A 109 7.32 -4.42 5.97
CA LEU A 109 8.74 -4.60 5.76
C LEU A 109 9.34 -5.40 6.91
N ARG A 110 10.18 -6.40 6.59
CA ARG A 110 10.86 -7.23 7.60
C ARG A 110 9.88 -7.90 8.57
N GLY A 111 8.64 -8.17 8.10
CA GLY A 111 7.58 -8.75 8.91
C GLY A 111 6.87 -7.77 9.85
N ILE A 112 7.15 -6.48 9.74
CA ILE A 112 6.48 -5.43 10.50
C ILE A 112 5.57 -4.63 9.58
N GLY A 113 4.30 -4.60 9.89
CA GLY A 113 3.25 -3.84 9.23
C GLY A 113 2.15 -3.48 10.21
N ASN A 114 1.17 -2.75 9.74
CA ASN A 114 0.02 -2.42 10.57
C ASN A 114 -1.04 -3.53 10.45
N ASP A 115 -1.00 -4.51 11.35
CA ASP A 115 -1.96 -5.62 11.37
C ASP A 115 -3.39 -5.20 11.77
N SER A 116 -3.55 -3.98 12.24
CA SER A 116 -4.85 -3.45 12.55
C SER A 116 -5.36 -2.63 11.38
N ALA A 117 -6.33 -3.15 10.67
CA ALA A 117 -7.00 -2.51 9.55
C ALA A 117 -7.82 -1.25 9.91
N LYS A 118 -7.74 -0.79 11.14
CA LYS A 118 -8.42 0.41 11.57
C LYS A 118 -7.63 1.65 11.20
N THR A 119 -7.72 2.00 9.92
CA THR A 119 -7.05 3.17 9.34
C THR A 119 -7.51 4.48 9.93
N GLU A 120 -8.65 4.49 10.59
CA GLU A 120 -9.24 5.68 11.17
C GLU A 120 -8.37 6.33 12.25
N TYR A 121 -7.52 5.57 12.94
CA TYR A 121 -6.60 6.13 13.93
C TYR A 121 -5.19 5.52 13.95
N ALA A 122 -4.92 4.48 13.19
CA ALA A 122 -3.61 3.87 13.12
C ALA A 122 -2.73 4.50 12.03
N ASP A 123 -1.53 4.90 12.40
CA ASP A 123 -0.51 5.34 11.45
C ASP A 123 0.21 4.13 10.82
N PRO A 124 0.77 4.25 9.60
CA PRO A 124 1.53 3.17 8.97
C PRO A 124 2.91 2.95 9.62
N GLU A 125 3.47 1.75 9.43
CA GLU A 125 4.85 1.41 9.79
C GLU A 125 5.85 1.74 8.68
N VAL A 126 5.37 1.63 7.44
CA VAL A 126 6.13 1.93 6.23
C VAL A 126 5.55 3.21 5.63
N ALA A 127 6.32 4.27 5.64
CA ALA A 127 5.89 5.55 5.10
C ALA A 127 5.91 5.55 3.57
N LEU A 128 4.89 6.14 2.97
CA LEU A 128 4.79 6.31 1.52
C LEU A 128 5.03 7.77 1.13
N PHE A 129 5.89 7.96 0.13
CA PHE A 129 6.22 9.28 -0.41
C PHE A 129 6.07 9.30 -1.92
N VAL A 130 5.66 10.45 -2.46
CA VAL A 130 5.70 10.76 -3.89
C VAL A 130 6.52 12.04 -4.06
N ASP A 131 7.61 11.95 -4.80
CA ASP A 131 8.58 13.05 -4.97
C ASP A 131 9.10 13.64 -3.63
N GLY A 132 9.23 12.78 -2.61
CA GLY A 132 9.65 13.18 -1.26
C GLY A 132 8.54 13.78 -0.39
N ILE A 133 7.30 13.84 -0.86
CA ILE A 133 6.14 14.35 -0.13
C ILE A 133 5.37 13.18 0.50
N TYR A 134 5.18 13.23 1.81
CA TYR A 134 4.53 12.17 2.59
C TYR A 134 3.05 12.01 2.23
N THR A 135 2.63 10.78 2.02
CA THR A 135 1.22 10.37 1.84
C THR A 135 0.74 9.69 3.12
N PRO A 136 -0.05 10.37 3.95
CA PRO A 136 -0.27 9.95 5.34
C PRO A 136 -1.24 8.76 5.50
N ARG A 137 -2.01 8.41 4.48
CA ARG A 137 -3.06 7.39 4.59
C ARG A 137 -2.86 6.24 3.61
N ALA A 138 -3.15 5.03 4.09
CA ALA A 138 -2.99 3.81 3.33
C ALA A 138 -3.88 3.74 2.08
N GLU A 139 -5.01 4.44 2.09
CA GLU A 139 -5.89 4.57 0.93
C GLU A 139 -5.22 5.27 -0.26
N GLY A 140 -4.26 6.16 0.01
CA GLY A 140 -3.45 6.79 -1.03
C GLY A 140 -2.44 5.85 -1.67
N ALA A 141 -2.07 4.76 -0.99
CA ALA A 141 -1.13 3.76 -1.51
C ALA A 141 -1.75 2.88 -2.63
N ALA A 142 -3.07 2.83 -2.73
CA ALA A 142 -3.77 2.04 -3.74
C ALA A 142 -3.87 2.74 -5.11
N SER A 143 -3.11 3.81 -5.34
CA SER A 143 -3.10 4.54 -6.61
C SER A 143 -2.30 3.81 -7.68
N LEU A 144 -2.64 4.07 -8.95
CA LEU A 144 -1.82 3.63 -10.09
C LEU A 144 -0.44 4.29 -10.05
N LEU A 145 0.59 3.50 -10.32
CA LEU A 145 1.94 3.99 -10.53
C LEU A 145 2.04 4.58 -11.94
N LEU A 146 1.86 5.90 -12.02
CA LEU A 146 1.80 6.64 -13.27
C LEU A 146 3.16 7.26 -13.60
N ASP A 147 3.76 6.88 -14.74
CA ASP A 147 4.91 7.54 -15.36
C ASP A 147 6.00 7.89 -14.32
N LEU A 148 6.55 6.85 -13.70
CA LEU A 148 7.58 6.97 -12.69
C LEU A 148 8.98 6.89 -13.31
N GLU A 149 9.91 7.67 -12.79
CA GLU A 149 11.34 7.56 -13.03
C GLU A 149 11.93 6.36 -12.27
N SER A 150 11.50 6.21 -11.00
CA SER A 150 11.92 5.09 -10.14
C SER A 150 10.97 4.89 -8.96
N VAL A 151 11.07 3.71 -8.34
CA VAL A 151 10.55 3.44 -7.00
C VAL A 151 11.72 3.03 -6.12
N GLU A 152 11.88 3.72 -5.00
CA GLU A 152 12.90 3.46 -4.00
C GLU A 152 12.24 2.87 -2.75
N VAL A 153 12.66 1.68 -2.33
CA VAL A 153 12.22 1.07 -1.07
C VAL A 153 13.38 1.05 -0.09
N LEU A 154 13.29 1.93 0.89
CA LEU A 154 14.27 2.06 1.97
C LEU A 154 13.87 1.12 3.10
N ARG A 155 14.76 0.24 3.50
CA ARG A 155 14.53 -0.74 4.57
C ARG A 155 15.28 -0.31 5.84
N GLY A 156 14.66 -0.57 6.99
CA GLY A 156 15.11 -0.08 8.29
C GLY A 156 14.67 1.37 8.58
N PRO A 157 14.81 1.84 9.83
CA PRO A 157 14.30 3.12 10.29
C PRO A 157 14.83 4.30 9.49
N GLN A 158 13.93 5.16 9.05
CA GLN A 158 14.24 6.39 8.32
C GLN A 158 13.87 7.65 9.13
N GLY A 159 13.81 7.53 10.45
CA GLY A 159 13.31 8.57 11.35
C GLY A 159 14.04 9.92 11.27
N THR A 160 15.32 9.95 10.89
CA THR A 160 16.11 11.19 10.83
C THR A 160 15.76 12.08 9.63
N LEU A 161 15.75 11.52 8.42
CA LEU A 161 15.54 12.30 7.19
C LEU A 161 14.08 12.28 6.70
N TRP A 162 13.37 11.17 6.90
CA TRP A 162 12.01 10.98 6.39
C TRP A 162 10.94 11.19 7.46
N GLY A 163 11.30 11.03 8.74
CA GLY A 163 10.48 11.44 9.88
C GLY A 163 9.55 10.35 10.42
N ARG A 164 8.41 10.77 10.97
CA ARG A 164 7.45 9.87 11.62
C ARG A 164 6.91 8.81 10.68
N ASN A 165 6.47 7.68 11.23
CA ASN A 165 5.80 6.59 10.52
C ASN A 165 6.67 5.93 9.44
N SER A 166 7.97 6.24 9.39
CA SER A 166 9.00 5.49 8.67
C SER A 166 9.78 4.60 9.65
N THR A 167 9.03 3.90 10.49
CA THR A 167 9.57 3.12 11.62
C THR A 167 10.45 2.00 11.10
N VAL A 168 9.96 1.23 10.14
CA VAL A 168 10.68 0.09 9.55
C VAL A 168 11.14 0.34 8.12
N GLY A 169 10.75 1.48 7.54
CA GLY A 169 11.16 1.85 6.19
C GLY A 169 10.27 2.87 5.51
N ALA A 170 10.57 3.11 4.25
CA ALA A 170 9.82 4.02 3.41
C ALA A 170 9.80 3.57 1.95
N VAL A 171 8.71 3.83 1.26
CA VAL A 171 8.61 3.71 -0.20
C VAL A 171 8.55 5.12 -0.77
N ASN A 172 9.49 5.47 -1.62
CA ASN A 172 9.54 6.77 -2.29
C ASN A 172 9.40 6.58 -3.81
N MET A 173 8.32 7.08 -4.36
CA MET A 173 8.02 7.05 -5.78
C MET A 173 8.49 8.36 -6.42
N GLN A 174 9.45 8.29 -7.32
CA GLN A 174 9.93 9.43 -8.10
C GLN A 174 9.17 9.52 -9.41
N THR A 175 8.49 10.63 -9.66
CA THR A 175 7.78 10.85 -10.92
C THR A 175 8.73 11.33 -12.00
N ALA A 176 8.50 10.89 -13.25
CA ALA A 176 9.28 11.37 -14.39
C ALA A 176 9.05 12.87 -14.60
N LYS A 177 10.15 13.62 -14.66
CA LYS A 177 10.14 15.09 -14.83
C LYS A 177 10.08 15.48 -16.31
N PRO A 178 9.55 16.66 -16.62
CA PRO A 178 9.71 17.23 -17.95
C PRO A 178 11.20 17.43 -18.30
N VAL A 179 11.55 17.24 -19.56
CA VAL A 179 12.92 17.42 -20.09
C VAL A 179 12.90 18.59 -21.06
N ILE A 180 13.77 19.58 -20.82
CA ILE A 180 13.87 20.77 -21.67
C ILE A 180 14.55 20.38 -22.99
N GLY A 181 14.00 20.87 -24.10
CA GLY A 181 14.54 20.62 -25.44
C GLY A 181 14.21 19.24 -26.03
N ASP A 182 13.55 18.37 -25.28
CA ASP A 182 13.17 17.02 -25.73
C ASP A 182 11.68 16.97 -26.14
N ASN A 183 11.41 16.39 -27.29
CA ASN A 183 10.02 16.13 -27.76
C ASN A 183 9.86 14.62 -27.97
N SER A 184 9.46 13.95 -26.94
CA SER A 184 9.35 12.50 -26.89
C SER A 184 8.02 12.06 -26.27
N GLY A 185 7.66 10.82 -26.51
CA GLY A 185 6.48 10.25 -25.93
C GLY A 185 6.47 8.74 -25.90
N THR A 186 5.62 8.20 -25.05
CA THR A 186 5.36 6.77 -24.94
C THR A 186 3.86 6.51 -24.89
N VAL A 187 3.42 5.45 -25.52
CA VAL A 187 2.03 4.97 -25.44
C VAL A 187 2.05 3.46 -25.32
N GLN A 188 1.24 2.93 -24.44
CA GLN A 188 1.08 1.49 -24.23
C GLN A 188 -0.40 1.12 -24.16
N PHE A 189 -0.77 -0.01 -24.76
CA PHE A 189 -2.08 -0.62 -24.67
C PHE A 189 -1.97 -2.05 -24.19
N GLY A 190 -2.93 -2.49 -23.37
CA GLY A 190 -2.95 -3.84 -22.79
C GLY A 190 -4.33 -4.48 -22.92
N LEU A 191 -4.33 -5.78 -23.16
CA LEU A 191 -5.52 -6.65 -23.19
C LEU A 191 -5.21 -7.89 -22.35
N GLY A 192 -6.22 -8.49 -21.72
CA GLY A 192 -5.98 -9.69 -20.93
C GLY A 192 -7.22 -10.37 -20.37
N SER A 193 -7.00 -11.32 -19.48
CA SER A 193 -8.03 -12.05 -18.76
C SER A 193 -9.02 -11.12 -18.06
N TYR A 194 -10.24 -11.59 -17.82
CA TYR A 194 -11.31 -10.81 -17.18
C TYR A 194 -11.63 -9.52 -17.93
N ALA A 195 -11.63 -9.59 -19.27
CA ALA A 195 -11.85 -8.44 -20.14
C ALA A 195 -10.95 -7.24 -19.83
N ARG A 196 -9.70 -7.49 -19.38
CA ARG A 196 -8.74 -6.45 -19.10
C ARG A 196 -8.52 -5.56 -20.30
N LEU A 197 -8.60 -4.24 -20.07
CA LEU A 197 -8.23 -3.21 -21.02
C LEU A 197 -7.39 -2.18 -20.28
N GLY A 198 -6.14 -2.02 -20.71
CA GLY A 198 -5.20 -1.03 -20.17
C GLY A 198 -4.76 -0.04 -21.25
N GLY A 199 -4.47 1.18 -20.83
CA GLY A 199 -3.89 2.21 -21.68
C GLY A 199 -3.11 3.20 -20.86
N ARG A 200 -1.86 3.48 -21.22
CA ARG A 200 -1.03 4.48 -20.56
C ARG A 200 -0.17 5.22 -21.57
N GLY A 201 0.22 6.43 -21.23
CA GLY A 201 1.12 7.19 -22.06
C GLY A 201 1.66 8.41 -21.36
N ALA A 202 2.77 8.92 -21.86
CA ALA A 202 3.41 10.14 -21.41
C ALA A 202 3.98 10.90 -22.61
N PHE A 203 3.83 12.23 -22.59
CA PHE A 203 4.29 13.13 -23.64
C PHE A 203 5.12 14.25 -23.02
N ASN A 204 6.34 14.40 -23.48
CA ASN A 204 7.22 15.50 -23.10
C ASN A 204 7.15 16.58 -24.17
N LEU A 205 6.92 17.82 -23.76
CA LEU A 205 6.67 18.98 -24.63
C LEU A 205 7.64 20.10 -24.27
N PRO A 206 8.67 20.38 -25.07
CA PRO A 206 9.53 21.54 -24.89
C PRO A 206 8.77 22.80 -25.30
N ILE A 207 8.61 23.74 -24.34
CA ILE A 207 7.91 24.99 -24.59
C ILE A 207 8.89 26.10 -24.97
N SER A 208 10.07 26.12 -24.31
CA SER A 208 11.16 27.04 -24.59
C SER A 208 12.48 26.41 -24.11
N ASP A 209 13.60 27.11 -24.32
CA ASP A 209 14.93 26.70 -23.88
C ASP A 209 15.06 26.62 -22.34
N SER A 210 14.07 27.08 -21.59
CA SER A 210 14.04 27.06 -20.12
C SER A 210 12.76 26.52 -19.52
N TRP A 211 11.84 26.02 -20.36
CA TRP A 211 10.54 25.53 -19.89
C TRP A 211 10.08 24.32 -20.69
N ALA A 212 9.72 23.27 -20.00
CA ALA A 212 9.11 22.08 -20.55
C ALA A 212 7.88 21.66 -19.74
N MET A 213 6.98 20.96 -20.39
CA MET A 213 5.81 20.31 -19.77
C MET A 213 5.81 18.82 -20.08
N ARG A 214 5.22 18.04 -19.17
CA ARG A 214 4.99 16.62 -19.37
C ARG A 214 3.56 16.28 -18.98
N VAL A 215 2.87 15.56 -19.85
CA VAL A 215 1.51 15.07 -19.60
C VAL A 215 1.55 13.56 -19.59
N ALA A 216 1.06 12.94 -18.53
CA ALA A 216 0.95 11.51 -18.41
C ALA A 216 -0.48 11.09 -18.09
N PHE A 217 -0.91 9.94 -18.60
CA PHE A 217 -2.21 9.33 -18.30
C PHE A 217 -2.07 7.83 -18.19
N ALA A 218 -2.96 7.22 -17.39
CA ALA A 218 -3.16 5.78 -17.36
C ALA A 218 -4.63 5.46 -17.10
N HIS A 219 -5.10 4.39 -17.72
CA HIS A 219 -6.38 3.78 -17.44
C HIS A 219 -6.20 2.27 -17.41
N GLU A 220 -6.66 1.61 -16.35
CA GLU A 220 -6.62 0.16 -16.20
C GLU A 220 -7.98 -0.31 -15.72
N GLN A 221 -8.57 -1.27 -16.45
CA GLN A 221 -9.83 -1.89 -16.06
C GLN A 221 -9.79 -3.39 -16.29
N HIS A 222 -10.46 -4.13 -15.42
CA HIS A 222 -10.85 -5.52 -15.65
C HIS A 222 -12.11 -5.86 -14.87
N GLU A 223 -12.87 -6.84 -15.35
CA GLU A 223 -14.02 -7.37 -14.62
C GLU A 223 -13.57 -8.12 -13.35
N GLY A 224 -14.42 -8.12 -12.33
CA GLY A 224 -14.20 -8.94 -11.15
C GLY A 224 -14.25 -10.44 -11.45
N TYR A 225 -13.50 -11.21 -10.68
CA TYR A 225 -13.36 -12.66 -10.87
C TYR A 225 -14.01 -13.49 -9.76
N VAL A 226 -14.74 -12.88 -8.82
CA VAL A 226 -15.54 -13.60 -7.83
C VAL A 226 -16.99 -13.67 -8.29
N ASP A 227 -17.45 -14.89 -8.58
CA ASP A 227 -18.80 -15.14 -9.08
C ASP A 227 -19.84 -15.17 -7.94
N TYR A 228 -21.04 -14.70 -8.23
CA TYR A 228 -22.16 -14.82 -7.32
C TYR A 228 -22.78 -16.21 -7.39
N GLN A 229 -22.96 -16.83 -6.23
CA GLN A 229 -23.56 -18.16 -6.14
C GLN A 229 -25.09 -18.07 -6.04
N ASN A 230 -25.77 -19.09 -6.57
CA ASN A 230 -27.20 -19.21 -6.43
C ASN A 230 -27.56 -19.65 -5.00
N ALA A 231 -28.09 -18.73 -4.21
CA ALA A 231 -28.51 -18.98 -2.84
C ALA A 231 -29.47 -20.17 -2.71
N GLY A 232 -30.41 -20.32 -3.64
CA GLY A 232 -31.37 -21.42 -3.64
C GLY A 232 -30.74 -22.82 -3.78
N ALA A 233 -29.53 -22.90 -4.39
CA ALA A 233 -28.79 -24.16 -4.53
C ALA A 233 -27.88 -24.46 -3.33
N LEU A 234 -27.40 -23.43 -2.61
CA LEU A 234 -26.41 -23.55 -1.53
C LEU A 234 -27.02 -23.47 -0.13
N LEU A 235 -28.18 -22.88 0.04
CA LEU A 235 -28.87 -22.79 1.32
C LEU A 235 -29.38 -24.16 1.78
N PRO A 236 -29.35 -24.43 3.10
CA PRO A 236 -29.98 -25.64 3.65
C PRO A 236 -31.44 -25.73 3.26
N SER A 237 -31.96 -26.94 3.14
CA SER A 237 -33.40 -27.13 2.88
C SER A 237 -34.25 -26.49 4.00
N LEU A 238 -35.48 -26.12 3.67
CA LEU A 238 -36.44 -25.52 4.63
C LEU A 238 -36.56 -26.36 5.92
N GLU A 239 -36.61 -27.72 5.76
CA GLU A 239 -36.67 -28.65 6.89
C GLU A 239 -35.40 -28.60 7.76
N SER A 240 -34.21 -28.53 7.11
CA SER A 240 -32.92 -28.40 7.80
C SER A 240 -32.82 -27.07 8.54
N GLN A 241 -33.24 -25.98 7.92
CA GLN A 241 -33.28 -24.66 8.55
C GLN A 241 -34.21 -24.66 9.80
N ARG A 242 -35.40 -25.24 9.67
CA ARG A 242 -36.36 -25.34 10.77
C ARG A 242 -35.83 -26.23 11.91
N THR A 243 -35.22 -27.34 11.57
CA THR A 243 -34.65 -28.27 12.54
C THR A 243 -33.50 -27.60 13.33
N ALA A 244 -32.58 -26.90 12.65
CA ALA A 244 -31.52 -26.17 13.29
C ALA A 244 -32.05 -25.05 14.20
N TYR A 245 -33.08 -24.35 13.76
CA TYR A 245 -33.76 -23.29 14.56
C TYR A 245 -34.36 -23.84 15.84
N LEU A 246 -35.13 -24.94 15.76
CA LEU A 246 -35.74 -25.56 16.91
C LEU A 246 -34.69 -26.15 17.87
N ALA A 247 -33.62 -26.72 17.33
CA ALA A 247 -32.51 -27.23 18.14
C ALA A 247 -31.78 -26.13 18.92
N SER A 248 -31.79 -24.89 18.44
CA SER A 248 -31.23 -23.72 19.14
C SER A 248 -32.19 -23.10 20.18
N GLY A 249 -33.36 -23.70 20.39
CA GLY A 249 -34.34 -23.22 21.34
C GLY A 249 -35.31 -22.15 20.79
N GLY A 250 -35.40 -22.00 19.47
CA GLY A 250 -36.29 -21.04 18.81
C GLY A 250 -37.77 -21.43 18.96
N ASP A 251 -38.68 -20.43 19.05
CA ASP A 251 -40.10 -20.63 19.07
C ASP A 251 -40.61 -21.15 17.71
N PRO A 252 -41.26 -22.32 17.64
CA PRO A 252 -41.78 -22.85 16.38
C PRO A 252 -42.69 -21.91 15.61
N ALA A 253 -43.44 -21.02 16.31
CA ALA A 253 -44.33 -20.06 15.71
C ALA A 253 -43.61 -18.84 15.11
N ALA A 254 -42.39 -18.57 15.53
CA ALA A 254 -41.54 -17.48 15.05
C ALA A 254 -40.59 -17.89 13.92
N PHE A 255 -40.56 -19.15 13.53
CA PHE A 255 -39.69 -19.62 12.47
C PHE A 255 -39.97 -18.94 11.13
N GLN A 256 -38.92 -18.38 10.52
CA GLN A 256 -38.94 -17.84 9.16
C GLN A 256 -37.81 -18.46 8.35
N ALA A 257 -38.09 -18.85 7.11
CA ALA A 257 -37.09 -19.38 6.21
C ALA A 257 -36.18 -18.24 5.69
N ILE A 258 -34.96 -18.59 5.38
CA ILE A 258 -34.02 -17.69 4.69
C ILE A 258 -34.62 -17.31 3.34
N ASN A 259 -34.66 -16.02 3.04
CA ASN A 259 -35.12 -15.55 1.73
C ASN A 259 -33.92 -15.52 0.75
N PRO A 260 -33.91 -16.36 -0.29
CA PRO A 260 -32.84 -16.36 -1.27
C PRO A 260 -32.74 -15.04 -2.08
N ASN A 261 -33.79 -14.22 -2.06
CA ASN A 261 -33.79 -12.91 -2.76
C ASN A 261 -33.01 -11.82 -1.98
N LEU A 262 -32.49 -12.12 -0.77
CA LEU A 262 -31.57 -11.21 -0.06
C LEU A 262 -30.18 -11.19 -0.70
N PHE A 263 -29.84 -12.24 -1.44
CA PHE A 263 -28.51 -12.39 -2.02
C PHE A 263 -28.43 -11.75 -3.41
N VAL A 264 -27.27 -11.17 -3.69
CA VAL A 264 -26.96 -10.57 -4.98
C VAL A 264 -26.75 -11.68 -5.99
N THR A 265 -27.41 -11.60 -7.15
CA THR A 265 -27.34 -12.62 -8.21
C THR A 265 -26.77 -12.09 -9.53
N GLY A 266 -26.37 -10.82 -9.57
CA GLY A 266 -25.83 -10.19 -10.77
C GLY A 266 -25.38 -8.76 -10.52
N GLY A 267 -24.71 -8.18 -11.51
CA GLY A 267 -24.13 -6.84 -11.43
C GLY A 267 -22.59 -6.89 -11.47
N GLU A 268 -21.94 -5.85 -10.98
CA GLU A 268 -20.48 -5.80 -10.89
C GLU A 268 -19.99 -6.82 -9.86
N LYS A 269 -18.94 -7.57 -10.22
CA LYS A 269 -18.35 -8.60 -9.36
C LYS A 269 -17.30 -7.98 -8.44
N TYR A 270 -17.04 -8.62 -7.30
CA TYR A 270 -15.90 -8.29 -6.44
C TYR A 270 -14.56 -8.48 -7.15
N ASN A 271 -13.55 -7.74 -6.70
CA ASN A 271 -12.21 -7.73 -7.29
C ASN A 271 -12.16 -7.20 -8.72
N ALA A 272 -13.05 -6.29 -9.12
CA ALA A 272 -12.96 -5.56 -10.36
C ALA A 272 -12.05 -4.32 -10.21
N GLN A 273 -11.31 -4.01 -11.27
CA GLN A 273 -10.49 -2.79 -11.36
C GLN A 273 -11.10 -1.83 -12.37
N ASN A 274 -11.14 -0.54 -12.04
CA ASN A 274 -11.49 0.53 -12.96
C ASN A 274 -10.86 1.84 -12.51
N GLN A 275 -9.59 2.02 -12.85
CA GLN A 275 -8.74 3.09 -12.34
C GLN A 275 -8.29 4.00 -13.47
N THR A 276 -8.27 5.30 -13.20
CA THR A 276 -7.78 6.32 -14.13
C THR A 276 -6.89 7.30 -13.40
N ALA A 277 -5.75 7.62 -13.97
CA ALA A 277 -4.83 8.63 -13.46
C ALA A 277 -4.39 9.58 -14.57
N VAL A 278 -4.23 10.86 -14.23
CA VAL A 278 -3.69 11.89 -15.13
C VAL A 278 -2.74 12.77 -14.34
N ARG A 279 -1.57 13.06 -14.91
CA ARG A 279 -0.62 14.01 -14.32
C ARG A 279 -0.17 15.03 -15.37
N ILE A 280 -0.09 16.28 -14.95
CA ILE A 280 0.50 17.39 -15.71
C ILE A 280 1.63 17.95 -14.87
N SER A 281 2.83 17.97 -15.43
CA SER A 281 4.03 18.49 -14.80
C SER A 281 4.63 19.61 -15.63
N SER A 282 5.24 20.58 -14.98
CA SER A 282 5.91 21.74 -15.57
C SER A 282 7.27 21.92 -14.90
N LEU A 283 8.33 21.95 -15.69
CA LEU A 283 9.67 22.26 -15.26
C LEU A 283 10.09 23.62 -15.83
N LEU A 284 10.36 24.57 -14.96
CA LEU A 284 10.92 25.86 -15.28
C LEU A 284 12.37 25.93 -14.77
N GLN A 285 13.32 26.16 -15.67
CA GLN A 285 14.75 26.26 -15.38
C GLN A 285 15.35 27.48 -16.09
N PRO A 286 15.12 28.71 -15.54
CA PRO A 286 15.59 29.94 -16.18
C PRO A 286 17.11 30.11 -16.12
N SER A 287 17.81 29.31 -15.32
CA SER A 287 19.27 29.27 -15.23
C SER A 287 19.71 27.89 -14.71
N ASP A 288 20.99 27.57 -14.88
CA ASP A 288 21.60 26.33 -14.33
C ASP A 288 21.54 26.26 -12.79
N LYS A 289 21.31 27.40 -12.12
CA LYS A 289 21.29 27.51 -10.65
C LYS A 289 19.89 27.46 -10.02
N PHE A 290 18.83 27.45 -10.83
CA PHE A 290 17.47 27.43 -10.32
C PHE A 290 16.59 26.54 -11.18
N SER A 291 15.87 25.64 -10.52
CA SER A 291 14.81 24.85 -11.14
C SER A 291 13.54 24.86 -10.29
N TRP A 292 12.40 24.84 -10.94
CA TRP A 292 11.08 24.70 -10.32
C TRP A 292 10.27 23.67 -11.06
N ASN A 293 9.99 22.55 -10.38
CA ASN A 293 9.09 21.52 -10.83
C ASN A 293 7.75 21.64 -10.11
N LEU A 294 6.67 21.78 -10.86
CA LEU A 294 5.30 21.84 -10.38
C LEU A 294 4.48 20.75 -11.06
N SER A 295 3.79 19.92 -10.30
CA SER A 295 2.96 18.85 -10.85
C SER A 295 1.59 18.81 -10.19
N TYR A 296 0.55 18.57 -11.00
CA TYR A 296 -0.80 18.25 -10.56
C TYR A 296 -1.17 16.85 -11.02
N GLU A 297 -1.68 16.04 -10.12
CA GLU A 297 -2.13 14.69 -10.38
C GLU A 297 -3.55 14.47 -9.90
N TYR A 298 -4.34 13.80 -10.71
CA TYR A 298 -5.67 13.33 -10.40
C TYR A 298 -5.76 11.82 -10.61
N PHE A 299 -6.32 11.13 -9.65
CA PHE A 299 -6.59 9.69 -9.69
C PHE A 299 -8.04 9.43 -9.31
N ARG A 300 -8.68 8.48 -9.99
CA ARG A 300 -10.00 7.97 -9.65
C ARG A 300 -10.05 6.45 -9.80
N ASP A 301 -10.70 5.79 -8.84
CA ASP A 301 -10.98 4.36 -8.84
C ASP A 301 -12.47 4.13 -8.63
N THR A 302 -13.09 3.45 -9.58
CA THR A 302 -14.50 3.02 -9.55
C THR A 302 -14.62 1.52 -9.77
N GLY A 303 -13.63 0.76 -9.36
CA GLY A 303 -13.66 -0.70 -9.33
C GLY A 303 -14.55 -1.24 -8.23
N THR A 304 -14.18 -2.37 -7.65
CA THR A 304 -14.89 -2.98 -6.53
C THR A 304 -13.90 -3.45 -5.46
N PRO A 305 -14.32 -3.52 -4.19
CA PRO A 305 -13.52 -4.09 -3.12
C PRO A 305 -13.10 -5.53 -3.37
N SER A 306 -12.09 -5.97 -2.63
CA SER A 306 -11.68 -7.38 -2.58
C SER A 306 -12.68 -8.19 -1.74
N MET A 307 -12.92 -9.44 -2.14
CA MET A 307 -13.81 -10.34 -1.43
C MET A 307 -13.08 -11.20 -0.42
N ASN A 308 -13.64 -11.33 0.77
CA ASN A 308 -13.27 -12.36 1.72
C ASN A 308 -13.90 -13.69 1.28
N LEU A 309 -13.10 -14.67 0.94
CA LEU A 309 -13.58 -15.98 0.48
C LEU A 309 -13.43 -17.03 1.58
N MET A 310 -14.38 -17.93 1.66
CA MET A 310 -14.25 -19.13 2.49
C MET A 310 -13.03 -19.94 2.07
N GLN A 311 -12.14 -20.25 3.01
CA GLN A 311 -11.00 -21.13 2.73
C GLN A 311 -11.44 -22.55 2.30
N LYS A 312 -12.58 -22.99 2.81
CA LYS A 312 -13.24 -24.24 2.44
C LYS A 312 -14.62 -23.93 1.88
N PRO A 313 -14.76 -23.84 0.54
CA PRO A 313 -16.04 -23.63 -0.09
C PRO A 313 -17.09 -24.68 0.34
N ARG A 314 -18.35 -24.31 0.35
CA ARG A 314 -19.48 -25.22 0.59
C ARG A 314 -19.54 -26.26 -0.51
N ALA A 315 -20.18 -27.39 -0.23
CA ALA A 315 -20.41 -28.42 -1.25
C ALA A 315 -21.18 -27.82 -2.45
N GLY A 316 -20.61 -27.95 -3.64
CA GLY A 316 -21.17 -27.39 -4.87
C GLY A 316 -20.86 -25.90 -5.11
N GLN A 317 -20.07 -25.27 -4.27
CA GLN A 317 -19.58 -23.89 -4.45
C GLN A 317 -18.20 -23.90 -5.11
N ASP A 318 -18.04 -23.12 -6.17
CA ASP A 318 -16.73 -22.90 -6.78
C ASP A 318 -15.86 -22.03 -5.87
N PHE A 319 -14.54 -22.21 -5.96
CA PHE A 319 -13.60 -21.50 -5.08
C PHE A 319 -13.69 -19.99 -5.26
N TRP A 320 -13.69 -19.49 -6.50
CA TRP A 320 -13.80 -18.06 -6.83
C TRP A 320 -15.26 -17.63 -6.91
N SER A 321 -16.02 -17.93 -5.84
CA SER A 321 -17.43 -17.56 -5.76
C SER A 321 -17.89 -17.39 -4.32
N SER A 322 -18.94 -16.62 -4.10
CA SER A 322 -19.54 -16.42 -2.77
C SER A 322 -21.04 -16.21 -2.83
N LEU A 323 -21.71 -16.50 -1.72
CA LEU A 323 -23.05 -15.99 -1.42
C LEU A 323 -22.90 -14.56 -0.94
N VAL A 324 -23.30 -13.60 -1.75
CA VAL A 324 -23.10 -12.19 -1.48
C VAL A 324 -24.46 -11.55 -1.16
N ASP A 325 -24.56 -10.81 -0.08
CA ASP A 325 -25.77 -10.04 0.26
C ASP A 325 -25.60 -8.53 0.10
N THR A 326 -24.37 -8.04 -0.05
CA THR A 326 -24.09 -6.64 -0.35
C THR A 326 -23.41 -6.48 -1.69
N ALA A 327 -24.05 -5.77 -2.63
CA ALA A 327 -23.45 -5.44 -3.90
C ALA A 327 -22.21 -4.54 -3.68
N PRO A 328 -21.05 -4.88 -4.30
CA PRO A 328 -19.86 -4.08 -4.12
C PRO A 328 -19.97 -2.71 -4.80
N SER A 329 -19.44 -1.69 -4.16
CA SER A 329 -19.20 -0.40 -4.78
C SER A 329 -17.90 0.21 -4.26
N LEU A 330 -17.21 0.94 -5.12
CA LEU A 330 -16.02 1.71 -4.77
C LEU A 330 -16.03 2.99 -5.60
N ASP A 331 -15.83 4.13 -4.95
CA ASP A 331 -15.58 5.41 -5.62
C ASP A 331 -14.56 6.18 -4.78
N ARG A 332 -13.32 6.27 -5.31
CA ARG A 332 -12.19 6.96 -4.65
C ARG A 332 -11.59 7.97 -5.60
N GLU A 333 -11.33 9.16 -5.08
CA GLU A 333 -10.64 10.21 -5.82
C GLU A 333 -9.47 10.75 -5.00
N VAL A 334 -8.33 10.94 -5.67
CA VAL A 334 -7.16 11.61 -5.10
C VAL A 334 -6.75 12.74 -6.03
N SER A 335 -6.56 13.92 -5.47
CA SER A 335 -5.96 15.04 -6.18
C SER A 335 -4.76 15.56 -5.40
N SER A 336 -3.65 15.81 -6.08
CA SER A 336 -2.41 16.25 -5.47
C SER A 336 -1.75 17.35 -6.29
N LEU A 337 -1.28 18.37 -5.61
CA LEU A 337 -0.41 19.39 -6.17
C LEU A 337 0.94 19.29 -5.46
N ARG A 338 2.01 19.11 -6.21
CA ARG A 338 3.38 18.97 -5.70
C ARG A 338 4.26 20.05 -6.33
N SER A 339 5.11 20.67 -5.52
CA SER A 339 6.03 21.72 -5.93
C SER A 339 7.40 21.46 -5.33
N ARG A 340 8.43 21.47 -6.16
CA ARG A 340 9.82 21.42 -5.75
C ARG A 340 10.61 22.51 -6.42
N MET A 341 11.25 23.35 -5.61
CA MET A 341 12.17 24.38 -6.05
C MET A 341 13.57 24.04 -5.53
N ASP A 342 14.54 23.98 -6.42
CA ASP A 342 15.94 23.79 -6.08
C ASP A 342 16.72 25.01 -6.54
N TRP A 343 17.51 25.57 -5.62
CA TRP A 343 18.29 26.78 -5.86
C TRP A 343 19.73 26.60 -5.36
N GLU A 344 20.67 26.65 -6.29
CA GLU A 344 22.09 26.71 -5.98
C GLU A 344 22.47 28.16 -5.60
N LEU A 345 22.53 28.43 -4.29
CA LEU A 345 22.81 29.77 -3.75
C LEU A 345 24.26 30.16 -4.00
N SER A 346 25.16 29.17 -3.99
CA SER A 346 26.59 29.30 -4.29
C SER A 346 27.17 27.93 -4.64
N ASP A 347 28.41 27.90 -5.07
CA ASP A 347 29.13 26.64 -5.37
C ASP A 347 29.21 25.71 -4.14
N TYR A 348 28.96 26.23 -2.92
CA TYR A 348 29.04 25.48 -1.65
C TYR A 348 27.70 25.22 -0.98
N LEU A 349 26.60 25.78 -1.51
CA LEU A 349 25.34 25.81 -0.78
C LEU A 349 24.12 25.76 -1.72
N SER A 350 23.24 24.81 -1.49
CA SER A 350 21.93 24.71 -2.14
C SER A 350 20.78 24.78 -1.16
N LEU A 351 19.68 25.36 -1.61
CA LEU A 351 18.42 25.47 -0.91
C LEU A 351 17.36 24.72 -1.73
N SER A 352 16.64 23.80 -1.09
CA SER A 352 15.48 23.13 -1.69
C SER A 352 14.23 23.42 -0.89
N TYR A 353 13.14 23.78 -1.57
CA TYR A 353 11.83 23.89 -0.97
C TYR A 353 10.87 22.91 -1.63
N ILE A 354 10.30 22.01 -0.82
CA ILE A 354 9.40 20.95 -1.25
C ILE A 354 8.06 21.17 -0.55
N ALA A 355 6.98 21.24 -1.32
CA ALA A 355 5.65 21.45 -0.77
C ALA A 355 4.61 20.59 -1.50
N GLY A 356 3.65 20.08 -0.75
CA GLY A 356 2.56 19.28 -1.28
C GLY A 356 1.22 19.61 -0.64
N ILE A 357 0.16 19.53 -1.46
CA ILE A 357 -1.22 19.57 -0.98
C ILE A 357 -1.92 18.40 -1.62
N SER A 358 -2.64 17.61 -0.84
CA SER A 358 -3.47 16.53 -1.39
C SER A 358 -4.85 16.47 -0.74
N ARG A 359 -5.79 15.93 -1.49
CA ARG A 359 -7.14 15.60 -1.05
C ARG A 359 -7.48 14.21 -1.54
N PHE A 360 -7.90 13.38 -0.61
CA PHE A 360 -8.58 12.11 -0.84
C PHE A 360 -10.06 12.26 -0.50
N GLU A 361 -10.92 11.65 -1.29
CA GLU A 361 -12.35 11.48 -1.02
C GLU A 361 -12.75 10.10 -1.51
N GLY A 362 -13.46 9.33 -0.67
CA GLY A 362 -13.82 7.97 -1.06
C GLY A 362 -14.98 7.38 -0.28
N SER A 363 -15.62 6.41 -0.92
CA SER A 363 -16.64 5.54 -0.34
C SER A 363 -16.50 4.12 -0.88
N ALA A 364 -16.93 3.15 -0.07
CA ALA A 364 -16.98 1.75 -0.48
C ALA A 364 -18.16 1.04 0.21
N ASP A 365 -18.76 0.09 -0.49
CA ASP A 365 -19.70 -0.89 0.07
C ASP A 365 -19.16 -2.29 -0.20
N PHE A 366 -19.19 -3.15 0.79
CA PHE A 366 -18.69 -4.51 0.64
C PHE A 366 -19.31 -5.46 1.66
N ASP A 367 -19.29 -6.75 1.31
CA ASP A 367 -19.72 -7.86 2.15
C ASP A 367 -18.52 -8.35 2.97
N GLN A 368 -18.56 -8.12 4.29
CA GLN A 368 -17.44 -8.47 5.17
C GLN A 368 -17.39 -9.95 5.50
N ASP A 369 -18.54 -10.59 5.66
CA ASP A 369 -18.57 -11.98 6.12
C ASP A 369 -18.34 -13.01 5.02
N GLY A 370 -18.19 -12.56 3.76
CA GLY A 370 -17.86 -13.44 2.65
C GLY A 370 -18.91 -14.51 2.37
N GLY A 371 -20.13 -14.26 2.73
CA GLY A 371 -21.24 -15.20 2.62
C GLY A 371 -21.17 -16.38 3.59
N VAL A 372 -20.35 -16.30 4.64
CA VAL A 372 -20.25 -17.35 5.67
C VAL A 372 -21.46 -17.34 6.58
N GLN A 373 -21.89 -16.18 7.01
CA GLN A 373 -23.02 -16.01 7.90
C GLN A 373 -24.33 -16.03 7.12
N VAL A 374 -24.89 -17.20 7.01
CA VAL A 374 -26.25 -17.39 6.49
C VAL A 374 -27.18 -17.51 7.67
N PRO A 375 -28.21 -16.69 7.82
CA PRO A 375 -29.11 -16.77 8.98
C PRO A 375 -29.76 -18.14 9.02
N THR A 376 -29.52 -18.85 10.11
CA THR A 376 -30.18 -20.14 10.39
C THR A 376 -31.49 -19.95 11.16
N SER A 377 -31.72 -18.76 11.71
CA SER A 377 -32.92 -18.38 12.42
C SER A 377 -33.02 -16.88 12.55
N PHE A 378 -34.18 -16.35 12.16
CA PHE A 378 -34.49 -14.96 12.31
C PHE A 378 -34.86 -14.57 13.74
N ALA A 379 -35.24 -15.50 14.58
CA ALA A 379 -35.68 -15.19 15.96
C ALA A 379 -34.53 -15.21 16.98
N THR A 380 -33.41 -15.86 16.70
CA THR A 380 -32.29 -15.97 17.63
C THR A 380 -31.14 -15.05 17.34
N GLY A 381 -31.30 -14.12 16.39
CA GLY A 381 -30.26 -13.13 16.10
C GLY A 381 -29.09 -13.64 15.29
N ALA A 382 -29.28 -14.67 14.45
CA ALA A 382 -28.31 -14.93 13.40
C ALA A 382 -28.25 -13.72 12.47
N THR A 383 -27.08 -13.20 12.23
CA THR A 383 -26.87 -11.89 11.64
C THR A 383 -26.02 -12.00 10.40
N TYR A 384 -26.32 -11.17 9.40
CA TYR A 384 -25.34 -10.81 8.37
C TYR A 384 -24.59 -9.60 8.87
N GLN A 385 -23.31 -9.56 8.60
CA GLN A 385 -22.50 -8.38 8.84
C GLN A 385 -22.10 -7.79 7.50
N GLN A 386 -22.36 -6.51 7.33
CA GLN A 386 -21.98 -5.74 6.17
C GLN A 386 -21.17 -4.54 6.63
N ASP A 387 -19.98 -4.37 6.11
CA ASP A 387 -19.20 -3.18 6.39
C ASP A 387 -19.36 -2.18 5.26
N ARG A 388 -19.52 -0.93 5.65
CA ARG A 388 -19.67 0.15 4.69
C ARG A 388 -18.88 1.37 5.14
N THR A 389 -17.88 1.72 4.39
CA THR A 389 -17.27 3.04 4.51
C THR A 389 -18.10 4.01 3.70
N ASN A 390 -18.99 4.72 4.35
CA ASN A 390 -19.91 5.59 3.64
C ASN A 390 -19.23 6.84 3.09
N TYR A 391 -18.24 7.38 3.81
CA TYR A 391 -17.57 8.59 3.37
C TYR A 391 -16.29 8.85 4.14
N SER A 392 -15.19 9.07 3.42
CA SER A 392 -13.92 9.50 4.00
C SER A 392 -13.36 10.66 3.20
N VAL A 393 -12.93 11.71 3.87
CA VAL A 393 -12.24 12.85 3.28
C VAL A 393 -10.98 13.13 4.06
N TYR A 394 -9.84 13.04 3.40
CA TYR A 394 -8.55 13.41 3.95
C TYR A 394 -7.99 14.62 3.19
N ARG A 395 -7.46 15.59 3.91
CA ARG A 395 -6.77 16.74 3.35
C ARG A 395 -5.47 16.90 4.08
N ASN A 396 -4.40 16.97 3.35
CA ASN A 396 -3.08 17.22 3.92
C ASN A 396 -2.34 18.30 3.14
N HIS A 397 -1.40 18.92 3.80
CA HIS A 397 -0.36 19.72 3.17
C HIS A 397 0.93 19.57 3.96
N SER A 398 2.04 19.67 3.25
CA SER A 398 3.36 19.62 3.87
C SER A 398 4.31 20.60 3.21
N HIS A 399 5.30 21.03 3.99
CA HIS A 399 6.34 21.96 3.61
C HIS A 399 7.67 21.48 4.19
N GLU A 400 8.67 21.35 3.36
CA GLU A 400 10.02 20.99 3.76
C GLU A 400 11.00 22.00 3.15
N LEU A 401 11.91 22.54 3.96
CA LEU A 401 12.98 23.43 3.55
C LEU A 401 14.30 22.78 3.92
N ASN A 402 15.13 22.51 2.93
CA ASN A 402 16.42 21.87 3.09
C ASN A 402 17.56 22.79 2.64
N LEU A 403 18.54 22.97 3.50
CA LEU A 403 19.80 23.61 3.20
C LEU A 403 20.88 22.54 3.16
N THR A 404 21.62 22.45 2.06
CA THR A 404 22.63 21.38 1.82
C THR A 404 23.96 21.97 1.40
N SER A 405 25.05 21.33 1.87
CA SER A 405 26.38 21.59 1.33
C SER A 405 26.53 21.06 -0.09
N ASN A 406 27.23 21.78 -0.96
CA ASN A 406 27.58 21.39 -2.33
C ASN A 406 29.07 21.14 -2.46
N GLY A 407 29.46 20.42 -3.52
CA GLY A 407 30.85 20.13 -3.85
C GLY A 407 31.46 19.02 -3.00
N GLU A 408 32.75 18.83 -3.15
CA GLU A 408 33.54 17.90 -2.34
C GLU A 408 34.00 18.59 -1.05
N ASN A 409 33.45 18.16 0.08
CA ASN A 409 33.72 18.77 1.38
C ASN A 409 34.33 17.74 2.34
N THR A 410 35.10 18.22 3.31
CA THR A 410 35.52 17.40 4.46
C THR A 410 34.31 16.95 5.27
N ILE A 411 33.25 17.81 5.32
CA ILE A 411 31.97 17.51 5.99
C ILE A 411 30.85 17.87 5.02
N ASP A 412 30.11 16.87 4.61
CA ASP A 412 28.86 17.04 3.87
C ASP A 412 27.71 17.10 4.87
N TRP A 413 26.78 18.02 4.68
CA TRP A 413 25.69 18.17 5.62
C TRP A 413 24.37 18.61 4.98
N ILE A 414 23.28 18.28 5.61
CA ILE A 414 21.92 18.76 5.35
C ILE A 414 21.31 19.26 6.65
N LEU A 415 20.61 20.38 6.58
CA LEU A 415 19.79 20.92 7.65
C LEU A 415 18.39 21.15 7.09
N GLY A 416 17.35 20.68 7.80
CA GLY A 416 15.98 20.75 7.32
C GLY A 416 14.99 21.22 8.37
N LEU A 417 13.94 21.88 7.88
CA LEU A 417 12.73 22.22 8.61
C LEU A 417 11.53 21.57 7.92
N TYR A 418 10.64 21.00 8.70
CA TYR A 418 9.46 20.31 8.20
C TYR A 418 8.21 20.74 8.94
N TYR A 419 7.12 20.91 8.18
CA TYR A 419 5.78 21.10 8.72
C TYR A 419 4.77 20.33 7.89
N ALA A 420 3.85 19.63 8.53
CA ALA A 420 2.70 19.01 7.87
C ALA A 420 1.44 19.13 8.72
N ALA A 421 0.30 19.25 8.06
CA ALA A 421 -0.98 19.22 8.72
C ALA A 421 -1.99 18.37 7.94
N GLU A 422 -2.80 17.63 8.69
CA GLU A 422 -3.88 16.78 8.18
C GLU A 422 -5.21 17.21 8.79
N LYS A 423 -6.27 17.12 7.99
CA LYS A 423 -7.66 17.31 8.42
C LYS A 423 -8.51 16.22 7.79
N ASN A 424 -9.00 15.33 8.62
CA ASN A 424 -9.70 14.13 8.19
C ASN A 424 -11.13 14.11 8.72
N LYS A 425 -12.02 13.50 7.94
CA LYS A 425 -13.39 13.20 8.28
C LYS A 425 -13.69 11.79 7.84
N ILE A 426 -14.23 10.98 8.74
CA ILE A 426 -14.48 9.57 8.49
C ILE A 426 -15.87 9.22 8.99
N ARG A 427 -16.59 8.45 8.20
CA ARG A 427 -17.77 7.72 8.64
C ARG A 427 -17.72 6.31 8.10
N PHE A 428 -17.94 5.37 8.99
CA PHE A 428 -17.97 3.95 8.73
C PHE A 428 -19.20 3.35 9.40
N ASP A 429 -20.05 2.67 8.65
CA ASP A 429 -21.25 2.02 9.15
C ASP A 429 -21.14 0.51 8.96
N ILE A 430 -21.59 -0.23 9.96
CA ILE A 430 -21.70 -1.69 9.94
C ILE A 430 -23.17 -2.03 10.10
N PRO A 431 -23.94 -2.20 9.01
CA PRO A 431 -25.29 -2.71 9.07
C PRO A 431 -25.27 -4.19 9.43
N ILE A 432 -26.10 -4.59 10.36
CA ILE A 432 -26.30 -5.99 10.77
C ILE A 432 -27.76 -6.35 10.61
N PHE A 433 -28.05 -7.38 9.82
CA PHE A 433 -29.39 -7.95 9.74
C PHE A 433 -29.63 -8.87 10.93
N ASN A 434 -30.62 -8.59 11.75
CA ASN A 434 -31.14 -9.61 12.59
C ASN A 434 -32.33 -10.24 11.88
N GLY A 435 -32.57 -11.51 12.13
CA GLY A 435 -33.58 -12.26 11.42
C GLY A 435 -35.03 -11.93 11.63
N THR A 436 -35.38 -10.92 12.43
CA THR A 436 -36.80 -10.59 12.72
C THR A 436 -37.43 -9.73 11.63
N GLN A 437 -36.62 -9.08 10.79
CA GLN A 437 -37.13 -8.26 9.67
C GLN A 437 -36.33 -8.51 8.42
N GLN A 438 -36.77 -9.45 7.62
CA GLN A 438 -36.14 -9.81 6.41
C GLN A 438 -36.05 -8.63 5.42
N GLY A 439 -34.82 -8.32 4.93
CA GLY A 439 -34.61 -7.23 3.98
C GLY A 439 -34.51 -5.83 4.58
N THR A 440 -34.59 -5.71 5.91
CA THR A 440 -34.37 -4.44 6.60
C THR A 440 -33.19 -4.55 7.55
N VAL A 441 -32.37 -3.50 7.56
CA VAL A 441 -31.32 -3.36 8.54
C VAL A 441 -31.95 -3.20 9.91
N ALA A 442 -31.80 -4.19 10.74
CA ALA A 442 -32.37 -4.18 12.08
C ALA A 442 -31.48 -3.48 13.10
N TRP A 443 -30.22 -3.30 12.77
CA TRP A 443 -29.22 -2.75 13.67
C TRP A 443 -28.05 -2.19 12.89
N GLN A 444 -27.45 -1.14 13.40
CA GLN A 444 -26.32 -0.48 12.75
C GLN A 444 -25.31 -0.03 13.81
N GLY A 445 -24.06 -0.45 13.62
CA GLY A 445 -22.92 0.17 14.26
C GLY A 445 -22.39 1.29 13.38
N SER A 446 -22.05 2.42 13.98
CA SER A 446 -21.46 3.54 13.25
C SER A 446 -20.23 4.06 13.97
N PHE A 447 -19.15 4.22 13.22
CA PHE A 447 -18.00 5.02 13.60
C PHE A 447 -18.07 6.34 12.84
N ILE A 448 -18.15 7.43 13.58
CA ILE A 448 -18.34 8.77 13.01
C ILE A 448 -17.31 9.70 13.62
N GLN A 449 -16.41 10.21 12.77
CA GLN A 449 -15.34 11.10 13.18
C GLN A 449 -15.32 12.34 12.28
N PRO A 450 -16.12 13.37 12.64
CA PRO A 450 -16.24 14.59 11.85
C PRO A 450 -14.96 15.44 11.88
N LYS A 451 -14.07 15.22 12.83
CA LYS A 451 -12.80 15.92 12.95
C LYS A 451 -11.71 15.00 13.48
N GLN A 452 -10.68 14.83 12.69
CA GLN A 452 -9.39 14.34 13.11
C GLN A 452 -8.32 15.27 12.51
N THR A 453 -7.49 15.86 13.35
CA THR A 453 -6.40 16.71 12.91
C THR A 453 -5.07 16.17 13.40
N VAL A 454 -4.05 16.32 12.58
CA VAL A 454 -2.67 16.04 12.92
C VAL A 454 -1.84 17.23 12.47
N ASP A 455 -1.06 17.79 13.38
CA ASP A 455 -0.04 18.79 13.10
C ASP A 455 1.32 18.22 13.48
N SER A 456 2.28 18.25 12.56
CA SER A 456 3.64 17.73 12.75
C SER A 456 4.66 18.77 12.37
N LYS A 457 5.60 19.05 13.28
CA LYS A 457 6.70 19.99 13.07
C LYS A 457 8.01 19.31 13.39
N ALA A 458 9.04 19.55 12.58
CA ALA A 458 10.34 19.01 12.88
C ALA A 458 11.48 19.90 12.43
N ILE A 459 12.59 19.76 13.15
CA ILE A 459 13.91 20.22 12.75
C ILE A 459 14.83 19.02 12.69
N PHE A 460 15.63 18.92 11.64
CA PHE A 460 16.55 17.81 11.45
C PHE A 460 17.84 18.23 10.79
N GLY A 461 18.87 17.43 11.00
CA GLY A 461 20.13 17.59 10.32
C GLY A 461 20.93 16.31 10.31
N GLN A 462 21.75 16.16 9.30
CA GLN A 462 22.69 15.06 9.16
C GLN A 462 24.00 15.59 8.61
N ALA A 463 25.10 15.08 9.15
CA ALA A 463 26.44 15.41 8.67
C ALA A 463 27.24 14.13 8.44
N THR A 464 27.97 14.10 7.35
CA THR A 464 28.90 13.04 6.98
C THR A 464 30.31 13.62 6.97
N TRP A 465 31.14 13.15 7.86
CA TRP A 465 32.57 13.49 7.90
C TRP A 465 33.35 12.52 7.04
N ASN A 466 33.93 13.03 5.95
CA ASN A 466 34.84 12.33 5.06
C ASN A 466 36.23 12.28 5.72
N VAL A 467 36.45 11.30 6.62
CA VAL A 467 37.68 11.15 7.40
C VAL A 467 38.87 10.86 6.48
N SER A 468 38.63 10.09 5.43
CA SER A 468 39.55 9.83 4.32
C SER A 468 38.75 9.52 3.06
N ASP A 469 39.42 9.34 1.93
CA ASP A 469 38.76 8.95 0.67
C ASP A 469 37.97 7.63 0.80
N ALA A 470 38.39 6.75 1.71
CA ALA A 470 37.77 5.45 1.91
C ALA A 470 36.87 5.36 3.15
N PHE A 471 37.01 6.24 4.14
CA PHE A 471 36.30 6.11 5.42
C PHE A 471 35.48 7.34 5.75
N ARG A 472 34.20 7.12 6.05
CA ARG A 472 33.23 8.17 6.36
C ARG A 472 32.48 7.83 7.66
N LEU A 473 32.17 8.88 8.43
CA LEU A 473 31.32 8.81 9.61
C LEU A 473 30.12 9.73 9.43
N THR A 474 28.91 9.20 9.58
CA THR A 474 27.67 9.96 9.48
C THR A 474 26.94 10.01 10.82
N GLY A 475 26.51 11.19 11.23
CA GLY A 475 25.60 11.41 12.37
C GLY A 475 24.38 12.20 11.93
N GLY A 476 23.20 11.81 12.39
CA GLY A 476 21.95 12.49 12.09
C GLY A 476 21.06 12.60 13.32
N LEU A 477 20.32 13.69 13.42
CA LEU A 477 19.36 13.97 14.50
C LEU A 477 18.09 14.60 13.90
N ARG A 478 16.95 14.25 14.46
CA ARG A 478 15.67 14.92 14.20
C ARG A 478 14.86 15.01 15.48
N TYR A 479 14.33 16.17 15.75
CA TYR A 479 13.29 16.36 16.76
C TYR A 479 11.98 16.66 16.05
N THR A 480 10.97 15.84 16.32
CA THR A 480 9.61 15.98 15.76
C THR A 480 8.65 16.22 16.92
N ASP A 481 7.72 17.14 16.73
CA ASP A 481 6.62 17.47 17.64
C ASP A 481 5.30 17.22 16.90
N ASP A 482 4.54 16.22 17.37
CA ASP A 482 3.26 15.78 16.80
C ASP A 482 2.12 16.15 17.75
N ALA A 483 1.09 16.82 17.22
CA ALA A 483 -0.16 17.12 17.92
C ALA A 483 -1.34 16.52 17.17
N LYS A 484 -2.19 15.77 17.87
CA LYS A 484 -3.39 15.14 17.32
C LYS A 484 -4.63 15.53 18.11
N GLU A 485 -5.73 15.78 17.42
CA GLU A 485 -7.03 16.03 18.03
C GLU A 485 -8.12 15.24 17.31
N ASN A 486 -8.93 14.54 18.08
CA ASN A 486 -10.10 13.83 17.58
C ASN A 486 -11.38 14.42 18.16
N ILE A 487 -12.44 14.45 17.35
CA ILE A 487 -13.83 14.62 17.78
C ILE A 487 -14.65 13.55 17.08
N GLY A 488 -15.33 12.70 17.84
CA GLY A 488 -16.16 11.66 17.26
C GLY A 488 -16.42 10.52 18.20
N GLY A 489 -16.76 9.38 17.64
CA GLY A 489 -17.00 8.19 18.42
C GLY A 489 -17.62 7.04 17.65
N ARG A 490 -17.82 5.96 18.38
CA ARG A 490 -18.47 4.75 17.92
C ARG A 490 -19.74 4.54 18.68
N GLY A 491 -20.84 4.31 17.99
CA GLY A 491 -22.15 4.05 18.57
C GLY A 491 -22.83 2.87 17.92
N TRP A 492 -23.69 2.24 18.70
CA TRP A 492 -24.58 1.18 18.27
C TRP A 492 -25.99 1.70 18.42
N GLY A 493 -26.65 2.04 17.35
CA GLY A 493 -27.97 2.62 17.34
C GLY A 493 -28.92 1.84 16.49
N TRP A 494 -29.97 1.38 17.14
CA TRP A 494 -31.06 0.73 16.47
C TRP A 494 -32.41 0.98 17.18
N GLN A 495 -33.49 0.93 16.40
CA GLN A 495 -34.85 0.89 16.98
C GLN A 495 -34.98 -0.21 18.03
N GLY A 496 -35.12 0.16 19.28
CA GLY A 496 -35.35 -0.76 20.39
C GLY A 496 -34.16 -0.97 21.32
N TYR A 497 -32.97 -0.49 21.00
CA TYR A 497 -31.84 -0.54 21.93
C TYR A 497 -31.79 0.62 22.95
N GLY A 498 -32.88 1.32 23.08
CA GLY A 498 -33.20 2.07 24.32
C GLY A 498 -32.36 3.31 24.59
N ASN A 499 -31.45 3.73 23.76
CA ASN A 499 -30.83 5.03 23.91
C ASN A 499 -31.59 6.08 23.09
N PRO A 500 -32.36 6.96 23.75
CA PRO A 500 -33.15 7.96 23.04
C PRO A 500 -32.33 8.99 22.27
N ASP A 501 -31.05 9.10 22.57
CA ASP A 501 -30.16 10.08 21.96
C ASP A 501 -29.55 9.57 20.67
N ILE A 502 -29.61 8.26 20.37
CA ILE A 502 -29.18 7.69 19.10
C ILE A 502 -30.33 7.80 18.09
N PRO A 503 -30.10 8.37 16.90
CA PRO A 503 -31.13 8.46 15.88
C PRO A 503 -31.76 7.09 15.60
N GLN A 504 -33.09 7.01 15.69
CA GLN A 504 -33.87 5.79 15.46
C GLN A 504 -33.93 5.38 13.99
N VAL A 505 -33.36 6.18 13.11
CA VAL A 505 -33.28 5.95 11.67
C VAL A 505 -31.83 5.86 11.31
N PRO A 506 -31.41 4.88 10.50
CA PRO A 506 -30.04 4.79 10.00
C PRO A 506 -29.60 6.15 9.45
N ILE A 507 -28.41 6.59 9.84
CA ILE A 507 -27.83 7.81 9.30
C ILE A 507 -27.61 7.60 7.82
N ALA A 508 -28.09 8.53 6.99
CA ALA A 508 -27.98 8.39 5.54
C ALA A 508 -26.50 8.22 5.11
N PRO A 509 -26.20 7.27 4.22
CA PRO A 509 -24.86 7.10 3.67
C PRO A 509 -24.25 8.42 3.17
N GLY A 510 -22.96 8.61 3.34
CA GLY A 510 -22.26 9.82 2.94
C GLY A 510 -22.49 11.04 3.84
N THR A 511 -23.30 10.94 4.89
CA THR A 511 -23.54 12.02 5.86
C THR A 511 -22.50 11.96 6.97
N ILE A 512 -21.70 13.00 7.13
CA ILE A 512 -20.82 13.20 8.29
C ILE A 512 -21.43 14.29 9.15
N PRO A 513 -21.85 13.98 10.40
CA PRO A 513 -22.42 14.98 11.28
C PRO A 513 -21.36 16.03 11.67
N SER A 514 -21.81 17.22 12.00
CA SER A 514 -20.95 18.29 12.48
C SER A 514 -20.41 18.06 13.89
N ASN A 515 -21.11 17.23 14.65
CA ASN A 515 -20.77 16.84 16.01
C ASN A 515 -21.25 15.40 16.26
N ALA A 516 -20.33 14.48 16.48
CA ALA A 516 -20.66 13.08 16.72
C ALA A 516 -21.39 12.87 18.07
N ASN A 517 -21.14 13.71 19.07
CA ASN A 517 -21.81 13.66 20.37
C ASN A 517 -23.32 13.89 20.25
N GLY A 518 -23.78 14.56 19.18
CA GLY A 518 -25.22 14.72 18.88
C GLY A 518 -25.94 13.40 18.57
N PHE A 519 -25.20 12.29 18.42
CA PHE A 519 -25.78 10.94 18.26
C PHE A 519 -25.89 10.14 19.55
N GLY A 520 -25.54 10.73 20.70
CA GLY A 520 -25.70 10.09 22.00
C GLY A 520 -24.83 8.87 22.22
N PHE A 521 -23.62 8.89 21.70
CA PHE A 521 -22.67 7.82 21.98
C PHE A 521 -22.43 7.71 23.49
N GLY A 522 -22.40 6.48 24.00
CA GLY A 522 -21.94 6.20 25.35
C GLY A 522 -20.51 6.67 25.59
N ILE A 523 -20.12 6.91 26.84
CA ILE A 523 -18.77 7.40 27.17
C ILE A 523 -17.67 6.51 26.58
N GLY A 524 -17.83 5.19 26.62
CA GLY A 524 -16.88 4.25 26.02
C GLY A 524 -16.77 4.29 24.49
N GLY A 525 -17.76 4.91 23.82
CA GLY A 525 -17.75 5.11 22.37
C GLY A 525 -17.24 6.46 21.90
N ILE A 526 -17.11 7.44 22.79
CA ILE A 526 -16.62 8.77 22.47
C ILE A 526 -15.09 8.72 22.38
N ASN A 527 -14.52 9.22 21.29
CA ASN A 527 -13.06 9.32 21.10
C ASN A 527 -12.54 10.76 21.02
N ASP A 528 -13.30 11.70 21.59
CA ASP A 528 -12.85 13.09 21.72
C ASP A 528 -11.61 13.16 22.61
N GLY A 529 -10.61 13.90 22.17
CA GLY A 529 -9.39 14.08 22.94
C GLY A 529 -8.27 14.75 22.18
N GLN A 530 -7.13 14.90 22.86
CA GLN A 530 -5.89 15.46 22.34
C GLN A 530 -4.72 14.58 22.76
N TYR A 531 -3.75 14.45 21.86
CA TYR A 531 -2.50 13.75 22.10
C TYR A 531 -1.35 14.56 21.51
N ASP A 532 -0.39 14.89 22.36
CA ASP A 532 0.81 15.63 21.98
C ASP A 532 2.05 14.82 22.37
N HIS A 533 3.02 14.73 21.45
CA HIS A 533 4.26 14.00 21.70
C HIS A 533 5.44 14.59 20.93
N GLY A 534 6.54 14.78 21.64
CA GLY A 534 7.83 15.18 21.06
C GLY A 534 8.82 14.01 21.05
N GLN A 535 9.37 13.66 19.88
CA GLN A 535 10.28 12.53 19.70
C GLN A 535 11.61 12.96 19.10
N LEU A 536 12.70 12.43 19.68
CA LEU A 536 14.04 12.53 19.11
C LEU A 536 14.40 11.22 18.41
N THR A 537 14.72 11.29 17.12
CA THR A 537 15.30 10.18 16.37
C THR A 537 16.74 10.51 15.96
N TRP A 538 17.57 9.48 15.81
CA TRP A 538 18.97 9.65 15.50
C TRP A 538 19.53 8.51 14.65
N LEU A 539 20.67 8.81 14.00
CA LEU A 539 21.47 7.89 13.20
C LEU A 539 22.95 8.07 13.56
N ALA A 540 23.64 6.96 13.71
CA ALA A 540 25.11 6.91 13.68
C ALA A 540 25.53 5.81 12.70
N ARG A 541 26.41 6.13 11.74
CA ARG A 541 26.86 5.20 10.71
C ARG A 541 28.34 5.40 10.40
N ALA A 542 29.00 4.30 10.11
CA ALA A 542 30.35 4.27 9.58
C ALA A 542 30.36 3.52 8.24
N ASP A 543 31.00 4.07 7.24
CA ASP A 543 31.11 3.49 5.91
C ASP A 543 32.60 3.38 5.52
N TYR A 544 32.94 2.26 4.88
CA TYR A 544 34.31 2.02 4.43
C TYR A 544 34.35 1.42 3.04
N ASP A 545 35.03 2.10 2.10
CA ASP A 545 35.34 1.57 0.77
C ASP A 545 36.54 0.63 0.88
N VAL A 546 36.26 -0.68 0.94
CA VAL A 546 37.28 -1.73 1.06
C VAL A 546 38.15 -1.80 -0.20
N ALA A 547 37.51 -1.60 -1.35
CA ALA A 547 38.10 -1.53 -2.68
C ALA A 547 37.17 -0.75 -3.63
N ALA A 548 37.66 -0.43 -4.80
CA ALA A 548 36.81 0.13 -5.86
C ALA A 548 35.62 -0.81 -6.13
N GLY A 549 34.40 -0.29 -6.01
CA GLY A 549 33.18 -1.07 -6.18
C GLY A 549 32.82 -1.99 -4.99
N PHE A 550 33.47 -1.86 -3.84
CA PHE A 550 33.12 -2.63 -2.66
C PHE A 550 33.06 -1.76 -1.39
N LEU A 551 31.87 -1.39 -1.00
CA LEU A 551 31.54 -0.62 0.20
C LEU A 551 31.00 -1.54 1.29
N VAL A 552 31.46 -1.36 2.54
CA VAL A 552 30.89 -1.94 3.75
C VAL A 552 30.43 -0.82 4.65
N TYR A 553 29.26 -0.99 5.30
CA TYR A 553 28.76 -0.02 6.26
C TYR A 553 28.20 -0.71 7.51
N ALA A 554 28.21 0.01 8.61
CA ALA A 554 27.54 -0.37 9.84
C ALA A 554 26.81 0.85 10.42
N SER A 555 25.57 0.66 10.87
CA SER A 555 24.76 1.73 11.42
C SER A 555 23.94 1.32 12.63
N VAL A 556 23.64 2.31 13.46
CA VAL A 556 22.58 2.26 14.47
C VAL A 556 21.65 3.41 14.16
N SER A 557 20.36 3.12 14.03
CA SER A 557 19.34 4.12 13.71
C SER A 557 18.07 3.90 14.52
N THR A 558 17.31 4.97 14.72
CA THR A 558 16.03 4.93 15.41
C THR A 558 14.90 5.40 14.52
N GLY A 559 13.73 4.79 14.71
CA GLY A 559 12.47 5.19 14.13
C GLY A 559 11.37 5.24 15.19
N TYR A 560 10.28 5.86 14.87
CA TYR A 560 9.11 5.83 15.73
C TYR A 560 7.82 5.89 14.90
N LYS A 561 6.77 5.32 15.45
CA LYS A 561 5.39 5.47 15.01
C LYS A 561 4.65 6.29 16.04
N SER A 562 3.92 7.30 15.57
CA SER A 562 3.20 8.20 16.46
C SER A 562 2.12 7.46 17.25
N GLY A 563 1.89 7.85 18.48
CA GLY A 563 0.73 7.46 19.26
C GLY A 563 -0.52 8.21 18.78
N GLY A 564 -1.62 8.04 19.50
CA GLY A 564 -2.87 8.67 19.12
C GLY A 564 -3.99 8.43 20.09
N LEU A 565 -5.20 8.68 19.62
CA LEU A 565 -6.45 8.55 20.35
C LEU A 565 -7.31 7.45 19.73
N GLN A 566 -8.04 6.75 20.54
CA GLN A 566 -8.92 5.66 20.15
C GLN A 566 -10.29 5.78 20.82
N ASP A 567 -11.16 4.81 20.59
CA ASP A 567 -12.49 4.75 21.22
C ASP A 567 -12.38 4.94 22.73
N GLY A 568 -13.29 5.71 23.30
CA GLY A 568 -13.27 6.09 24.71
C GLY A 568 -12.30 7.23 25.06
N GLY A 569 -11.70 7.90 24.09
CA GLY A 569 -10.75 9.01 24.31
C GLY A 569 -9.43 8.58 24.97
N VAL A 570 -9.15 7.28 25.00
CA VAL A 570 -7.94 6.73 25.65
C VAL A 570 -6.76 6.90 24.72
N PRO A 571 -5.68 7.60 25.13
CA PRO A 571 -4.48 7.68 24.32
C PRO A 571 -3.70 6.36 24.36
N TYR A 572 -3.13 5.98 23.22
CA TYR A 572 -2.06 4.99 23.14
C TYR A 572 -0.74 5.69 22.83
N GLN A 573 0.34 5.15 23.36
CA GLN A 573 1.66 5.78 23.27
C GLN A 573 2.29 5.50 21.91
N HIS A 574 3.30 6.31 21.57
CA HIS A 574 4.15 6.07 20.43
C HIS A 574 4.91 4.73 20.58
N GLU A 575 5.35 4.20 19.46
CA GLU A 575 6.24 3.03 19.37
C GLU A 575 7.63 3.48 18.95
N GLU A 576 8.66 2.88 19.50
CA GLU A 576 10.06 3.17 19.18
C GLU A 576 10.76 1.93 18.62
N LEU A 577 11.58 2.13 17.60
CA LEU A 577 12.48 1.13 17.05
C LEU A 577 13.93 1.59 17.17
N THR A 578 14.80 0.67 17.64
CA THR A 578 16.25 0.76 17.47
C THR A 578 16.72 -0.35 16.55
N ASN A 579 17.39 0.00 15.46
CA ASN A 579 17.92 -0.92 14.46
C ASN A 579 19.45 -0.89 14.46
N PHE A 580 20.06 -2.08 14.45
CA PHE A 580 21.49 -2.30 14.21
C PHE A 580 21.62 -2.99 12.87
N GLU A 581 22.37 -2.41 11.97
CA GLU A 581 22.52 -2.93 10.61
C GLU A 581 24.00 -2.93 10.18
N ILE A 582 24.39 -4.00 9.51
CA ILE A 582 25.64 -4.08 8.77
C ILE A 582 25.33 -4.54 7.35
N GLY A 583 25.91 -3.87 6.36
CA GLY A 583 25.65 -4.22 4.97
C GLY A 583 26.83 -4.00 4.06
N THR A 584 26.68 -4.53 2.85
CA THR A 584 27.67 -4.41 1.76
C THR A 584 26.99 -3.93 0.50
N LYS A 585 27.71 -3.10 -0.26
CA LYS A 585 27.39 -2.72 -1.64
C LYS A 585 28.56 -3.13 -2.51
N SER A 586 28.33 -4.05 -3.43
CA SER A 586 29.40 -4.63 -4.24
C SER A 586 29.09 -4.57 -5.72
N SER A 587 30.05 -4.17 -6.50
CA SER A 587 30.01 -4.16 -7.96
C SER A 587 31.27 -4.84 -8.49
N PHE A 588 31.11 -5.90 -9.28
CA PHE A 588 32.18 -6.73 -9.80
C PHE A 588 32.12 -6.79 -11.33
N LEU A 589 33.24 -7.21 -11.94
CA LEU A 589 33.34 -7.42 -13.40
C LEU A 589 32.90 -6.18 -14.19
N ASP A 590 33.46 -5.01 -13.83
CA ASP A 590 33.15 -3.72 -14.46
C ASP A 590 31.65 -3.39 -14.45
N GLY A 591 30.96 -3.67 -13.32
CA GLY A 591 29.55 -3.39 -13.14
C GLY A 591 28.59 -4.42 -13.75
N GLN A 592 29.10 -5.53 -14.27
CA GLN A 592 28.24 -6.62 -14.77
C GLN A 592 27.53 -7.40 -13.66
N VAL A 593 28.08 -7.41 -12.46
CA VAL A 593 27.51 -8.06 -11.29
C VAL A 593 27.41 -7.06 -10.14
N VAL A 594 26.22 -6.80 -9.70
CA VAL A 594 25.92 -5.98 -8.53
C VAL A 594 25.31 -6.87 -7.46
N TRP A 595 25.91 -6.86 -6.26
CA TRP A 595 25.47 -7.70 -5.16
C TRP A 595 25.45 -6.93 -3.85
N ASN A 596 24.26 -6.69 -3.31
CA ASN A 596 24.02 -5.94 -2.09
C ASN A 596 23.49 -6.85 -1.00
N ASN A 597 24.00 -6.70 0.22
CA ASN A 597 23.57 -7.51 1.35
C ASN A 597 23.37 -6.64 2.59
N ALA A 598 22.43 -7.03 3.46
CA ALA A 598 22.24 -6.43 4.76
C ALA A 598 21.89 -7.50 5.81
N PHE A 599 22.50 -7.42 6.97
CA PHE A 599 22.09 -8.10 8.18
C PHE A 599 21.57 -7.04 9.16
N TYR A 600 20.42 -7.29 9.77
CA TYR A 600 19.77 -6.34 10.66
C TYR A 600 19.28 -7.02 11.95
N TYR A 601 19.23 -6.22 13.03
CA TYR A 601 18.61 -6.55 14.30
C TYR A 601 17.78 -5.36 14.77
N GLU A 602 16.49 -5.58 14.92
CA GLU A 602 15.47 -4.59 15.28
C GLU A 602 14.90 -4.89 16.66
N ASP A 603 14.88 -3.89 17.53
CA ASP A 603 14.37 -3.95 18.89
C ASP A 603 13.29 -2.88 19.08
N PHE A 604 12.03 -3.34 19.15
CA PHE A 604 10.86 -2.48 19.33
C PHE A 604 10.50 -2.35 20.80
N LYS A 605 10.27 -1.13 21.23
CA LYS A 605 9.67 -0.78 22.51
C LYS A 605 8.27 -0.24 22.28
N ASP A 606 7.37 -0.57 23.21
CA ASP A 606 5.99 -0.09 23.18
C ASP A 606 5.28 -0.38 21.84
N PHE A 607 5.57 -1.54 21.24
CA PHE A 607 4.98 -2.00 20.00
C PHE A 607 3.45 -1.92 20.06
N GLN A 608 2.81 -1.34 19.06
CA GLN A 608 1.37 -1.10 19.05
C GLN A 608 0.62 -2.32 18.50
N LEU A 609 -0.30 -2.87 19.30
CA LEU A 609 -1.13 -4.01 18.90
C LEU A 609 -2.57 -3.83 19.38
N ALA A 610 -3.54 -4.42 18.66
CA ALA A 610 -4.92 -4.47 19.12
C ALA A 610 -5.02 -5.31 20.40
N ALA A 611 -5.50 -4.72 21.48
CA ALA A 611 -5.48 -5.31 22.83
C ALA A 611 -6.59 -4.76 23.71
N PRO A 612 -6.87 -5.44 24.86
CA PRO A 612 -7.79 -4.94 25.88
C PRO A 612 -7.36 -3.60 26.44
N ILE A 613 -8.29 -2.66 26.49
CA ILE A 613 -8.10 -1.34 27.11
C ILE A 613 -9.19 -1.06 28.16
N THR A 614 -8.88 -0.17 29.10
CA THR A 614 -9.86 0.36 30.07
C THR A 614 -10.21 1.80 29.67
N PHE A 615 -11.47 2.06 29.44
CA PHE A 615 -11.98 3.39 29.12
C PHE A 615 -11.97 4.32 30.33
N VAL A 616 -12.17 5.61 30.10
CA VAL A 616 -12.16 6.65 31.15
C VAL A 616 -13.24 6.43 32.22
N ASP A 617 -14.38 5.83 31.86
CA ASP A 617 -15.46 5.49 32.78
C ASP A 617 -15.24 4.18 33.58
N GLY A 618 -14.09 3.55 33.40
CA GLY A 618 -13.75 2.27 34.02
C GLY A 618 -14.33 1.05 33.32
N SER A 619 -15.16 1.22 32.28
CA SER A 619 -15.58 0.13 31.41
C SER A 619 -14.39 -0.35 30.55
N ARG A 620 -14.49 -1.52 29.95
CA ARG A 620 -13.41 -2.13 29.20
C ARG A 620 -13.87 -2.52 27.81
N GLY A 621 -12.93 -2.45 26.87
CA GLY A 621 -13.16 -2.78 25.47
C GLY A 621 -11.90 -3.17 24.75
N LEU A 622 -11.99 -3.27 23.44
CA LEU A 622 -10.87 -3.56 22.56
C LEU A 622 -10.40 -2.26 21.91
N GLY A 623 -9.08 -2.04 21.93
CA GLY A 623 -8.45 -0.90 21.29
C GLY A 623 -6.99 -1.17 20.99
N PHE A 624 -6.17 -0.13 20.84
CA PHE A 624 -4.72 -0.25 20.75
C PHE A 624 -4.08 -0.18 22.14
N SER A 625 -3.12 -1.03 22.35
CA SER A 625 -2.26 -0.99 23.53
C SER A 625 -0.81 -1.13 23.11
N ASN A 626 0.07 -0.57 23.93
CA ASN A 626 1.50 -0.73 23.76
C ASN A 626 1.96 -2.02 24.47
N VAL A 627 2.66 -2.87 23.72
CA VAL A 627 3.19 -4.14 24.21
C VAL A 627 4.21 -3.89 25.30
N LYS A 628 4.04 -4.52 26.45
CA LYS A 628 5.07 -4.53 27.50
C LYS A 628 6.16 -5.52 27.12
N GLY A 629 7.40 -5.05 27.19
CA GLY A 629 8.56 -5.85 26.78
C GLY A 629 9.02 -5.50 25.36
N SER A 630 9.96 -6.25 24.86
CA SER A 630 10.64 -5.98 23.60
C SER A 630 10.18 -6.96 22.53
N THR A 631 9.65 -6.46 21.43
CA THR A 631 9.44 -7.22 20.21
C THR A 631 10.71 -7.18 19.38
N LYS A 632 11.24 -8.34 18.99
CA LYS A 632 12.55 -8.47 18.36
C LYS A 632 12.46 -9.15 17.03
N VAL A 633 13.11 -8.55 16.04
CA VAL A 633 13.22 -9.09 14.68
C VAL A 633 14.68 -9.04 14.25
N TRP A 634 15.19 -10.11 13.65
CA TRP A 634 16.46 -10.05 12.97
C TRP A 634 16.45 -10.91 11.71
N GLY A 635 17.24 -10.51 10.73
CA GLY A 635 17.26 -11.19 9.46
C GLY A 635 18.42 -10.79 8.56
N PHE A 636 18.39 -11.40 7.39
CA PHE A 636 19.37 -11.18 6.33
C PHE A 636 18.66 -10.94 5.00
N GLU A 637 19.15 -9.98 4.25
CA GLU A 637 18.64 -9.58 2.93
C GLU A 637 19.77 -9.60 1.91
N SER A 638 19.47 -10.04 0.68
CA SER A 638 20.42 -10.11 -0.40
C SER A 638 19.77 -9.79 -1.74
N GLU A 639 20.41 -8.96 -2.54
CA GLU A 639 20.00 -8.58 -3.88
C GLU A 639 21.17 -8.72 -4.83
N LEU A 640 21.02 -9.62 -5.81
CA LEU A 640 22.00 -9.87 -6.86
C LEU A 640 21.38 -9.53 -8.22
N ASN A 641 22.07 -8.66 -8.97
CA ASN A 641 21.79 -8.42 -10.38
C ASN A 641 23.05 -8.76 -11.18
N ALA A 642 22.93 -9.65 -12.16
CA ALA A 642 24.04 -10.12 -12.93
C ALA A 642 23.74 -10.14 -14.43
N ARG A 643 24.62 -9.55 -15.21
CA ARG A 643 24.69 -9.73 -16.66
C ARG A 643 25.65 -10.88 -16.92
N LEU A 644 25.12 -12.09 -17.12
CA LEU A 644 25.92 -13.32 -17.28
C LEU A 644 26.62 -13.35 -18.66
N SER A 645 25.99 -12.73 -19.64
CA SER A 645 26.52 -12.56 -20.99
C SER A 645 25.87 -11.33 -21.64
N ASP A 646 26.20 -11.05 -22.91
CA ASP A 646 25.55 -9.98 -23.68
C ASP A 646 24.06 -10.22 -23.93
N VAL A 647 23.60 -11.44 -23.70
CA VAL A 647 22.19 -11.84 -23.93
C VAL A 647 21.50 -12.42 -22.70
N ASP A 648 22.25 -12.73 -21.63
CA ASP A 648 21.71 -13.39 -20.45
C ASP A 648 21.75 -12.48 -19.23
N ARG A 649 20.64 -12.33 -18.53
CA ARG A 649 20.51 -11.56 -17.29
C ARG A 649 19.88 -12.42 -16.20
N LEU A 650 20.37 -12.25 -14.99
CA LEU A 650 19.90 -12.92 -13.80
C LEU A 650 19.67 -11.89 -12.70
N GLN A 651 18.51 -11.95 -12.06
CA GLN A 651 18.23 -11.22 -10.83
C GLN A 651 17.84 -12.23 -9.75
N PHE A 652 18.38 -12.03 -8.55
CA PHE A 652 18.02 -12.81 -7.38
C PHE A 652 17.79 -11.88 -6.19
N VAL A 653 16.62 -12.00 -5.59
CA VAL A 653 16.20 -11.26 -4.41
C VAL A 653 15.93 -12.29 -3.32
N PHE A 654 16.49 -12.08 -2.13
CA PHE A 654 16.37 -13.01 -1.03
C PHE A 654 16.18 -12.28 0.29
N SER A 655 15.30 -12.80 1.16
CA SER A 655 15.17 -12.40 2.55
C SER A 655 15.04 -13.62 3.45
N ALA A 656 15.65 -13.55 4.63
CA ALA A 656 15.46 -14.51 5.71
C ALA A 656 15.16 -13.76 7.00
N ILE A 657 14.07 -14.18 7.70
CA ILE A 657 13.64 -13.59 8.98
C ILE A 657 13.48 -14.73 10.00
N PRO A 658 14.57 -15.34 10.48
CA PRO A 658 14.51 -16.50 11.35
C PRO A 658 14.06 -16.17 12.79
N HIS A 659 13.98 -14.91 13.17
CA HIS A 659 13.48 -14.46 14.46
C HIS A 659 12.57 -13.23 14.31
N LYS A 660 11.32 -13.38 14.73
CA LYS A 660 10.25 -12.40 14.53
C LYS A 660 9.18 -12.60 15.59
N LYS A 661 9.53 -12.31 16.86
CA LYS A 661 8.69 -12.66 17.99
C LYS A 661 8.20 -11.45 18.76
N LEU A 662 6.91 -11.49 19.08
CA LEU A 662 6.27 -10.52 19.98
C LEU A 662 6.86 -10.58 21.39
N GLY A 663 6.79 -9.47 22.08
CA GLY A 663 7.16 -9.36 23.48
C GLY A 663 6.38 -10.29 24.41
N THR A 664 6.53 -10.12 25.70
CA THR A 664 5.94 -11.01 26.71
C THR A 664 4.72 -10.38 27.40
N LEU A 665 3.84 -11.21 27.96
CA LEU A 665 2.64 -10.82 28.70
C LEU A 665 1.71 -9.89 27.91
N LEU A 666 1.32 -10.36 26.74
CA LEU A 666 0.51 -9.63 25.83
C LEU A 666 -0.78 -10.38 25.52
N TYR A 667 -1.89 -9.75 25.82
CA TYR A 667 -3.21 -10.23 25.39
C TYR A 667 -3.67 -9.43 24.18
N ALA A 668 -4.01 -10.12 23.10
CA ALA A 668 -4.59 -9.53 21.91
C ALA A 668 -6.03 -10.00 21.70
N GLY A 669 -6.86 -9.16 21.15
CA GLY A 669 -8.22 -9.47 20.73
C GLY A 669 -8.54 -8.75 19.42
N SER A 670 -9.43 -9.32 18.63
CA SER A 670 -9.91 -8.72 17.39
C SER A 670 -11.34 -9.14 17.12
N ASN A 671 -12.11 -8.26 16.52
CA ASN A 671 -13.46 -8.58 16.03
C ASN A 671 -13.42 -9.53 14.81
N ASP A 672 -12.31 -9.54 14.08
CA ASP A 672 -12.12 -10.39 12.90
C ASP A 672 -11.84 -11.85 13.27
N TYR A 673 -11.54 -12.12 14.56
CA TYR A 673 -11.25 -13.45 15.09
C TYR A 673 -12.23 -13.82 16.19
N GLN A 674 -13.39 -14.35 15.82
CA GLN A 674 -14.37 -14.83 16.77
C GLN A 674 -13.93 -16.14 17.45
N GLY A 675 -14.44 -16.39 18.64
CA GLY A 675 -14.20 -17.59 19.42
C GLY A 675 -12.79 -17.70 20.01
N LEU A 676 -12.14 -16.58 20.25
CA LEU A 676 -10.97 -16.55 21.12
C LEU A 676 -11.38 -16.97 22.55
N PRO A 677 -10.47 -17.53 23.36
CA PRO A 677 -10.78 -17.90 24.75
C PRO A 677 -11.16 -16.67 25.56
N PRO A 678 -11.88 -16.86 26.70
CA PRO A 678 -12.14 -15.76 27.62
C PRO A 678 -10.83 -15.13 28.08
N CYS A 679 -10.79 -13.81 28.10
CA CYS A 679 -9.68 -13.07 28.71
C CYS A 679 -9.59 -13.38 30.21
N PRO A 680 -8.44 -13.20 30.83
CA PRO A 680 -8.32 -13.22 32.29
C PRO A 680 -9.34 -12.29 32.93
N ALA A 681 -9.92 -12.69 34.06
CA ALA A 681 -11.00 -11.94 34.73
C ALA A 681 -10.60 -10.48 35.03
N GLU A 682 -9.32 -10.25 35.32
CA GLU A 682 -8.73 -8.94 35.53
C GLU A 682 -8.75 -8.04 34.29
N SER A 683 -8.81 -8.61 33.09
CA SER A 683 -8.92 -7.85 31.84
C SER A 683 -10.29 -7.20 31.66
N GLY A 684 -11.33 -7.81 32.19
CA GLY A 684 -12.74 -7.33 32.18
C GLY A 684 -13.39 -7.27 30.80
N ILE A 685 -12.80 -7.89 29.78
CA ILE A 685 -13.37 -7.99 28.44
C ILE A 685 -13.54 -9.45 28.01
N GLY A 686 -14.36 -9.66 26.99
CA GLY A 686 -14.86 -10.96 26.62
C GLY A 686 -13.82 -11.99 26.23
N ASN A 687 -13.20 -11.82 25.07
CA ASN A 687 -12.35 -12.86 24.48
C ASN A 687 -11.04 -12.29 23.96
N CYS A 688 -9.94 -12.88 24.36
CA CYS A 688 -8.58 -12.55 23.89
C CYS A 688 -7.67 -13.77 24.00
N LEU A 689 -6.47 -13.66 23.46
CA LEU A 689 -5.44 -14.69 23.52
C LEU A 689 -4.13 -14.08 23.99
N ASP A 690 -3.41 -14.79 24.87
CA ASP A 690 -2.01 -14.46 25.14
C ASP A 690 -1.18 -14.77 23.89
N VAL A 691 -0.66 -13.71 23.27
CA VAL A 691 0.17 -13.81 22.05
C VAL A 691 1.65 -13.63 22.37
N SER A 692 2.03 -13.68 23.64
CA SER A 692 3.42 -13.54 24.08
C SER A 692 4.31 -14.57 23.39
N GLY A 693 5.36 -14.08 22.70
CA GLY A 693 6.29 -14.93 21.97
C GLY A 693 5.75 -15.55 20.68
N ASN A 694 4.54 -15.20 20.27
CA ASN A 694 4.01 -15.57 18.95
C ASN A 694 4.86 -14.93 17.83
N GLU A 695 4.85 -15.55 16.67
CA GLU A 695 5.48 -15.01 15.49
C GLU A 695 4.62 -13.90 14.87
N LEU A 696 5.30 -12.91 14.28
CA LEU A 696 4.66 -11.83 13.56
C LEU A 696 3.98 -12.34 12.28
N ALA A 697 2.94 -11.64 11.86
CA ALA A 697 2.23 -11.91 10.61
C ALA A 697 3.05 -11.50 9.38
N HIS A 698 2.77 -12.13 8.23
CA HIS A 698 3.39 -11.82 6.94
C HIS A 698 4.93 -11.82 6.95
N ALA A 699 5.50 -12.67 7.76
CA ALA A 699 6.93 -12.78 7.98
C ALA A 699 7.40 -14.23 7.74
N PRO A 700 7.57 -14.68 6.49
CA PRO A 700 8.12 -16.00 6.21
C PRO A 700 9.56 -16.13 6.74
N ASP A 701 9.97 -17.35 7.14
CA ASP A 701 11.35 -17.61 7.56
C ASP A 701 12.33 -17.30 6.42
N ALA A 702 11.92 -17.56 5.18
CA ALA A 702 12.69 -17.25 3.99
C ALA A 702 11.77 -17.00 2.78
N ALA A 703 12.13 -16.02 1.98
CA ALA A 703 11.54 -15.76 0.67
C ALA A 703 12.61 -15.45 -0.35
N PHE A 704 12.38 -15.86 -1.61
CA PHE A 704 13.25 -15.45 -2.71
C PHE A 704 12.49 -15.26 -4.01
N THR A 705 13.01 -14.38 -4.85
CA THR A 705 12.60 -14.24 -6.25
C THR A 705 13.80 -14.45 -7.15
N LEU A 706 13.64 -15.30 -8.15
CA LEU A 706 14.64 -15.56 -9.20
C LEU A 706 14.06 -15.17 -10.54
N VAL A 707 14.74 -14.26 -11.21
CA VAL A 707 14.39 -13.80 -12.55
C VAL A 707 15.51 -14.14 -13.52
N TYR A 708 15.16 -14.71 -14.67
CA TYR A 708 16.09 -14.95 -15.76
C TYR A 708 15.51 -14.45 -17.08
N GLU A 709 16.34 -13.77 -17.86
CA GLU A 709 16.04 -13.25 -19.19
C GLU A 709 17.10 -13.71 -20.20
N HIS A 710 16.66 -14.02 -21.43
CA HIS A 710 17.57 -14.29 -22.55
C HIS A 710 17.14 -13.51 -23.79
N ASP A 711 18.07 -12.86 -24.46
CA ASP A 711 17.82 -12.10 -25.68
C ASP A 711 18.15 -12.92 -26.93
N PHE A 712 17.14 -13.36 -27.67
CA PHE A 712 17.31 -13.84 -29.03
C PHE A 712 17.39 -12.64 -29.98
N ARG A 713 18.57 -12.43 -30.57
CA ARG A 713 18.83 -11.34 -31.52
C ARG A 713 18.70 -11.87 -32.95
N PHE A 714 17.82 -11.26 -33.74
CA PHE A 714 17.59 -11.64 -35.13
C PHE A 714 18.51 -10.82 -36.09
N ALA A 715 18.80 -11.39 -37.25
CA ALA A 715 19.58 -10.70 -38.28
C ALA A 715 18.94 -9.41 -38.80
N SER A 716 17.64 -9.25 -38.60
CA SER A 716 16.89 -8.03 -38.93
C SER A 716 17.13 -6.87 -37.94
N GLY A 717 17.79 -7.13 -36.80
CA GLY A 717 17.91 -6.17 -35.70
C GLY A 717 16.82 -6.33 -34.62
N ALA A 718 15.75 -7.09 -34.91
CA ALA A 718 14.71 -7.37 -33.92
C ALA A 718 15.23 -8.22 -32.75
N ARG A 719 14.56 -8.13 -31.60
CA ARG A 719 14.91 -8.91 -30.39
C ARG A 719 13.65 -9.57 -29.82
N LEU A 720 13.79 -10.83 -29.39
CA LEU A 720 12.80 -11.53 -28.59
C LEU A 720 13.43 -11.89 -27.24
N THR A 721 12.82 -11.41 -26.17
CA THR A 721 13.30 -11.61 -24.81
C THR A 721 12.27 -12.43 -24.01
N PRO A 722 12.36 -13.76 -23.97
CA PRO A 722 11.65 -14.55 -22.97
C PRO A 722 12.21 -14.28 -21.58
N ARG A 723 11.30 -14.31 -20.60
CA ARG A 723 11.59 -14.05 -19.20
C ARG A 723 10.78 -15.00 -18.32
N ILE A 724 11.42 -15.51 -17.29
CA ILE A 724 10.81 -16.26 -16.20
C ILE A 724 11.12 -15.57 -14.89
N SER A 725 10.09 -15.36 -14.07
CA SER A 725 10.20 -14.84 -12.70
C SER A 725 9.52 -15.83 -11.77
N THR A 726 10.28 -16.39 -10.83
CA THR A 726 9.75 -17.36 -9.87
C THR A 726 9.95 -16.83 -8.46
N HIS A 727 8.85 -16.67 -7.73
CA HIS A 727 8.83 -16.28 -6.34
C HIS A 727 8.50 -17.49 -5.46
N TYR A 728 9.25 -17.66 -4.38
CA TYR A 728 9.02 -18.68 -3.36
C TYR A 728 9.01 -18.06 -1.97
N GLU A 729 8.06 -18.49 -1.15
CA GLU A 729 8.03 -18.18 0.28
C GLU A 729 7.82 -19.45 1.11
N THR A 730 8.47 -19.50 2.27
CA THR A 730 8.13 -20.47 3.31
C THR A 730 6.77 -20.14 3.93
N GLU A 731 6.24 -21.04 4.75
CA GLU A 731 4.99 -20.76 5.46
C GLU A 731 5.13 -19.53 6.36
N SER A 732 4.03 -18.78 6.51
CA SER A 732 3.95 -17.62 7.39
C SER A 732 2.56 -17.52 8.04
N TRP A 733 2.51 -16.90 9.21
CA TRP A 733 1.25 -16.56 9.85
C TRP A 733 0.60 -15.36 9.15
N LEU A 734 -0.72 -15.32 9.14
CA LEU A 734 -1.52 -14.23 8.59
C LEU A 734 -2.06 -13.29 9.68
N SER A 735 -1.90 -13.69 10.94
CA SER A 735 -2.19 -12.83 12.11
C SER A 735 -1.22 -13.11 13.25
N ALA A 736 -1.18 -12.20 14.22
CA ALA A 736 -0.41 -12.34 15.45
C ALA A 736 -0.98 -13.42 16.42
N PHE A 737 -2.17 -13.97 16.13
CA PHE A 737 -2.81 -14.96 16.99
C PHE A 737 -2.23 -16.37 16.82
N ASN A 738 -1.65 -16.68 15.66
CA ASN A 738 -1.07 -17.99 15.35
C ASN A 738 -2.03 -19.17 15.60
N LEU A 739 -3.25 -19.10 15.08
CA LEU A 739 -4.38 -20.00 15.40
C LEU A 739 -4.42 -21.31 14.59
N GLY A 740 -3.30 -21.78 14.05
CA GLY A 740 -3.23 -23.02 13.28
C GLY A 740 -3.40 -22.82 11.77
N ASP A 741 -3.69 -23.90 11.02
CA ASP A 741 -3.61 -23.90 9.54
C ASP A 741 -4.53 -22.89 8.84
N GLY A 742 -5.63 -22.52 9.44
CA GLY A 742 -6.53 -21.51 8.90
C GLY A 742 -5.96 -20.08 8.97
N ASP A 743 -5.03 -19.86 9.88
CA ASP A 743 -4.34 -18.60 10.11
C ASP A 743 -2.92 -18.60 9.52
N LYS A 744 -2.65 -19.51 8.58
CA LYS A 744 -1.35 -19.65 7.91
C LYS A 744 -1.49 -19.59 6.40
N GLN A 745 -0.55 -18.92 5.74
CA GLN A 745 -0.20 -19.19 4.36
C GLN A 745 0.86 -20.29 4.34
N SER A 746 0.55 -21.44 3.77
CA SER A 746 1.53 -22.52 3.55
C SER A 746 2.57 -22.08 2.54
N SER A 747 3.77 -22.69 2.60
CA SER A 747 4.80 -22.43 1.59
C SER A 747 4.28 -22.58 0.16
N TYR A 748 4.73 -21.68 -0.71
CA TYR A 748 4.27 -21.68 -2.10
C TYR A 748 5.35 -21.20 -3.07
N THR A 749 5.15 -21.61 -4.34
CA THR A 749 5.87 -21.06 -5.50
C THR A 749 4.85 -20.42 -6.42
N ARG A 750 5.17 -19.26 -6.97
CA ARG A 750 4.40 -18.57 -8.00
C ARG A 750 5.35 -18.14 -9.11
N THR A 751 5.03 -18.53 -10.34
CA THR A 751 5.85 -18.23 -11.51
C THR A 751 5.09 -17.36 -12.49
N ASP A 752 5.76 -16.31 -12.95
CA ASP A 752 5.29 -15.42 -14.00
C ASP A 752 6.18 -15.60 -15.23
N LEU A 753 5.58 -15.71 -16.40
CA LEU A 753 6.25 -15.91 -17.68
C LEU A 753 5.93 -14.74 -18.60
N SER A 754 6.92 -14.23 -19.32
CA SER A 754 6.66 -13.26 -20.38
C SER A 754 7.61 -13.43 -21.56
N ALA A 755 7.24 -12.86 -22.70
CA ALA A 755 8.06 -12.81 -23.89
C ALA A 755 7.84 -11.49 -24.61
N ARG A 756 8.87 -10.64 -24.64
CA ARG A 756 8.83 -9.32 -25.28
C ARG A 756 9.51 -9.38 -26.64
N TYR A 757 8.79 -9.06 -27.71
CA TYR A 757 9.34 -8.80 -29.04
C TYR A 757 9.55 -7.30 -29.21
N LEU A 758 10.74 -6.88 -29.52
CA LEU A 758 11.11 -5.52 -29.87
C LEU A 758 11.45 -5.45 -31.38
N ASN A 759 10.88 -4.48 -32.09
CA ASN A 759 11.12 -4.29 -33.51
C ASN A 759 12.58 -3.88 -33.80
N PRO A 760 13.05 -3.98 -35.08
CA PRO A 760 14.44 -3.65 -35.43
C PRO A 760 14.87 -2.22 -35.07
N ASP A 761 13.96 -1.26 -35.20
CA ASP A 761 14.25 0.15 -34.97
C ASP A 761 14.11 0.54 -33.48
N GLY A 762 13.71 -0.39 -32.61
CA GLY A 762 13.53 -0.14 -31.17
C GLY A 762 12.35 0.76 -30.82
N THR A 763 11.46 1.03 -31.75
CA THR A 763 10.36 2.02 -31.59
C THR A 763 9.06 1.46 -31.07
N TRP A 764 8.85 0.13 -31.16
CA TRP A 764 7.66 -0.54 -30.62
C TRP A 764 7.96 -1.96 -30.15
N TYR A 765 7.13 -2.46 -29.23
CA TYR A 765 7.22 -3.83 -28.74
C TYR A 765 5.84 -4.47 -28.57
N VAL A 766 5.84 -5.79 -28.54
CA VAL A 766 4.72 -6.62 -28.07
C VAL A 766 5.23 -7.48 -26.94
N ASP A 767 4.50 -7.50 -25.82
CA ASP A 767 4.80 -8.29 -24.65
C ASP A 767 3.64 -9.24 -24.36
N LEU A 768 3.88 -10.55 -24.44
CA LEU A 768 2.92 -11.60 -24.07
C LEU A 768 3.27 -12.10 -22.67
N TYR A 769 2.27 -12.30 -21.81
CA TYR A 769 2.54 -12.74 -20.45
C TYR A 769 1.49 -13.71 -19.90
N VAL A 770 1.93 -14.48 -18.92
CA VAL A 770 1.13 -15.32 -18.04
C VAL A 770 1.60 -15.05 -16.63
N ASP A 771 0.76 -14.47 -15.80
CA ASP A 771 1.03 -14.29 -14.38
C ASP A 771 0.39 -15.44 -13.59
N ASN A 772 1.05 -15.91 -12.53
CA ASN A 772 0.63 -17.05 -11.72
C ASN A 772 0.38 -18.31 -12.56
N ALA A 773 1.40 -18.77 -13.28
CA ALA A 773 1.28 -19.88 -14.24
C ALA A 773 0.75 -21.19 -13.61
N GLU A 774 1.02 -21.44 -12.34
CA GLU A 774 0.54 -22.58 -11.58
C GLU A 774 -0.92 -22.44 -11.10
N ASP A 775 -1.54 -21.27 -11.27
CA ASP A 775 -2.85 -20.92 -10.69
C ASP A 775 -2.89 -21.11 -9.16
N LYS A 776 -1.80 -20.70 -8.51
CA LYS A 776 -1.63 -20.87 -7.07
C LYS A 776 -2.54 -19.91 -6.31
N LYS A 777 -3.27 -20.43 -5.34
CA LYS A 777 -4.12 -19.67 -4.43
C LYS A 777 -3.28 -19.25 -3.22
N VAL A 778 -2.90 -17.98 -3.19
CA VAL A 778 -2.07 -17.39 -2.12
C VAL A 778 -2.94 -16.51 -1.25
N ARG A 779 -3.05 -16.82 0.04
CA ARG A 779 -3.78 -16.03 1.01
C ARG A 779 -2.99 -14.79 1.38
N THR A 780 -3.66 -13.66 1.43
CA THR A 780 -3.07 -12.38 1.86
C THR A 780 -3.61 -11.91 3.20
N SER A 781 -4.68 -12.50 3.68
CA SER A 781 -5.26 -12.24 5.01
C SER A 781 -5.96 -13.48 5.54
N ALA A 782 -6.26 -13.48 6.82
CA ALA A 782 -7.15 -14.46 7.43
C ALA A 782 -8.04 -13.77 8.47
N GLY A 783 -9.28 -14.23 8.55
CA GLY A 783 -10.22 -13.92 9.59
C GLY A 783 -10.95 -15.21 10.01
N ARG A 784 -11.61 -15.21 11.15
CA ARG A 784 -12.34 -16.36 11.64
C ARG A 784 -13.70 -15.95 12.17
N THR A 785 -14.74 -16.58 11.67
CA THR A 785 -16.11 -16.34 12.15
C THR A 785 -16.73 -17.61 12.73
N ALA A 786 -17.56 -17.46 13.75
CA ALA A 786 -18.26 -18.58 14.38
C ALA A 786 -19.41 -19.08 13.49
N VAL A 787 -19.50 -20.39 13.27
CA VAL A 787 -20.60 -21.02 12.53
C VAL A 787 -21.07 -22.25 13.29
N GLY A 788 -22.27 -22.19 13.83
CA GLY A 788 -22.78 -23.27 14.69
C GLY A 788 -21.91 -23.47 15.92
N SER A 789 -21.37 -24.69 16.08
CA SER A 789 -20.41 -25.01 17.18
C SER A 789 -18.94 -24.94 16.74
N GLY A 790 -18.65 -24.49 15.50
CA GLY A 790 -17.30 -24.42 14.94
C GLY A 790 -16.96 -23.05 14.42
N PHE A 791 -15.91 -23.01 13.62
CA PHE A 791 -15.42 -21.76 12.99
C PHE A 791 -15.16 -22.00 11.52
N GLU A 792 -15.45 -21.00 10.71
CA GLU A 792 -14.99 -20.91 9.32
C GLU A 792 -13.91 -19.83 9.20
N TYR A 793 -12.90 -20.13 8.40
CA TYR A 793 -11.85 -19.17 8.07
C TYR A 793 -12.14 -18.52 6.74
N LEU A 794 -11.96 -17.22 6.71
CA LEU A 794 -12.06 -16.35 5.54
C LEU A 794 -10.68 -15.84 5.16
N SER A 795 -10.45 -15.64 3.89
CA SER A 795 -9.20 -15.06 3.38
C SER A 795 -9.44 -14.23 2.13
N GLN A 796 -8.62 -13.20 1.96
CA GLN A 796 -8.37 -12.62 0.67
C GLN A 796 -7.23 -13.35 -0.01
N TYR A 797 -7.20 -13.29 -1.33
CA TYR A 797 -6.24 -14.03 -2.15
C TYR A 797 -5.62 -13.14 -3.21
N LEU A 798 -4.35 -13.40 -3.55
CA LEU A 798 -3.76 -12.84 -4.76
C LEU A 798 -4.56 -13.28 -5.99
N PRO A 799 -4.53 -12.50 -7.09
CA PRO A 799 -5.28 -12.82 -8.31
C PRO A 799 -4.99 -14.24 -8.82
N PRO A 800 -5.99 -14.92 -9.41
CA PRO A 800 -5.81 -16.18 -10.11
C PRO A 800 -4.87 -16.02 -11.31
N ARG A 801 -4.56 -17.12 -12.02
CA ARG A 801 -3.77 -17.04 -13.25
C ARG A 801 -4.41 -16.09 -14.24
N THR A 802 -3.60 -15.16 -14.76
CA THR A 802 -3.99 -14.23 -15.82
C THR A 802 -3.08 -14.36 -17.03
N VAL A 803 -3.64 -14.10 -18.19
CA VAL A 803 -2.94 -14.08 -19.48
C VAL A 803 -3.23 -12.76 -20.15
N GLY A 804 -2.22 -12.18 -20.78
CA GLY A 804 -2.44 -10.91 -21.46
C GLY A 804 -1.35 -10.57 -22.46
N MET A 805 -1.57 -9.41 -23.09
CA MET A 805 -0.68 -8.83 -24.07
C MET A 805 -0.63 -7.32 -23.87
N ASN A 806 0.57 -6.77 -23.96
CA ASN A 806 0.78 -5.32 -24.03
C ASN A 806 1.47 -4.97 -25.36
N PHE A 807 1.10 -3.83 -25.92
CA PHE A 807 1.74 -3.21 -27.07
C PHE A 807 2.25 -1.83 -26.65
N GLY A 808 3.52 -1.55 -26.85
CA GLY A 808 4.13 -0.27 -26.52
C GLY A 808 4.80 0.38 -27.72
N PHE A 809 4.76 1.70 -27.75
CA PHE A 809 5.34 2.52 -28.81
C PHE A 809 6.03 3.76 -28.22
N TRP A 810 7.22 4.10 -28.75
CA TRP A 810 8.00 5.31 -28.40
C TRP A 810 8.24 6.17 -29.64
N PHE A 811 8.27 7.47 -29.47
CA PHE A 811 8.57 8.42 -30.55
C PHE A 811 9.31 9.64 -30.02
#